data_6c30f0e705acc8388ba97e668fef0e73
#
_entry.id   6c30f0e705acc8388ba97e668fef0e73
#
_cell.length_a   1.000
_cell.length_b   1.000
_cell.length_c   1.000
_cell.angle_alpha   90.00
_cell.angle_beta   90.00
_cell.angle_gamma   90.00
#
_symmetry.space_group_name_H-M   'P 1'
#
loop_
_entity.id
_entity.type
_entity.pdbx_description
1 polymer ?
#
loop_
_entity_poly.entity_id
_entity_poly.type
_entity_poly.pdbx_seq_one_letter_code
_entity_poly.pdbx_strand_id
1 'polypeptide(L)'
;MFFKRRAIRIVGIIGLSFVILYASAFTAIFLDSTLKNPEQIKFVTDPVAMKQYISNNEQIRMFTIFFFVILLLGIITLLVGGKSSFKVDMIEITPEIHTPVPVGQGQHGTAKWLPNEKFDQVFDSDVIDSKKLMDGKEHFSAGGLVLGKEDLKRSDFFGRTKEKIYHITKDLHALIIGATRSGKTRNIVIETIVDLILAGENIFAVDLKGELRDYTEDAAKRYGYETICIDFIHPYQSDRKNFLEPVIQALCRNDISRAIEETWSLVSQLVGEPPENGEKLWNSGEAATLAASIMAVCYDNQDHPEYQNLTNVFYFITEMCSDYRGALPLQFYIDSLPEEHPAKILLAATKVAAMRTRSSFYVSAIMTLKLLTIPAINQMSNKSDFDIGKMIDEGKKIIIYLCLPARDKTYFPLASLVLRQLSDLIDYAADEKYGGRVPVRWNFVDDELGNFTKITNMRQQTSFGTGKGIRHFMFIQSYAQLDDVYGEKVSQIIQDNADIKIYLRSPNPTTKKKISEDLGNYTTRSYSKSNNTPSGTFRNGGSDGESSNLMGRPLLYPDELGKLQRPYSLVMSDSDPAIMYAPDLSQYAMNEFLGMGDEEHNNRLRQKKAEEHKKNERPHNSKMELWGIWNVWKRHIDAQILKQQKEKAAKAAKK
;
A
#
# COMPACT_ATOMS: atom_id res chain seq x y z
N MET A 1 -36.82 24.20 8.70
CA MET A 1 -35.98 25.41 8.55
C MET A 1 -36.44 26.36 7.43
N PHE A 2 -37.00 25.89 6.32
CA PHE A 2 -37.43 26.69 5.16
C PHE A 2 -38.58 27.70 5.45
N PHE A 3 -39.56 27.38 6.28
CA PHE A 3 -40.69 28.26 6.62
C PHE A 3 -40.29 29.48 7.46
N LYS A 4 -39.33 29.36 8.38
CA LYS A 4 -38.82 30.48 9.19
C LYS A 4 -38.08 31.55 8.35
N ARG A 5 -37.33 31.14 7.33
CA ARG A 5 -36.61 32.07 6.43
C ARG A 5 -37.54 32.85 5.49
N ARG A 6 -38.68 32.29 5.07
CA ARG A 6 -39.69 33.00 4.26
C ARG A 6 -40.41 34.08 5.09
N ALA A 7 -40.83 33.75 6.31
CA ALA A 7 -41.47 34.71 7.20
C ALA A 7 -40.59 35.91 7.52
N ILE A 8 -39.31 35.70 7.82
CA ILE A 8 -38.34 36.77 8.06
C ILE A 8 -38.14 37.68 6.85
N ARG A 9 -38.12 37.12 5.63
CA ARG A 9 -38.02 37.93 4.39
C ARG A 9 -39.26 38.76 4.14
N ILE A 10 -40.47 38.24 4.39
CA ILE A 10 -41.73 38.97 4.23
C ILE A 10 -41.82 40.15 5.22
N VAL A 11 -41.47 39.91 6.47
CA VAL A 11 -41.41 40.95 7.50
C VAL A 11 -40.39 42.05 7.15
N GLY A 12 -39.21 41.64 6.62
CA GLY A 12 -38.20 42.58 6.15
C GLY A 12 -38.66 43.45 4.98
N ILE A 13 -39.37 42.88 4.00
CA ILE A 13 -39.92 43.60 2.83
C ILE A 13 -40.99 44.64 3.28
N ILE A 14 -41.87 44.24 4.20
CA ILE A 14 -42.91 45.11 4.74
C ILE A 14 -42.25 46.29 5.50
N GLY A 15 -41.27 45.99 6.36
CA GLY A 15 -40.53 47.04 7.11
C GLY A 15 -39.82 48.04 6.18
N LEU A 16 -39.16 47.51 5.12
CA LEU A 16 -38.47 48.34 4.11
C LEU A 16 -39.47 49.23 3.35
N SER A 17 -40.66 48.74 3.00
CA SER A 17 -41.70 49.50 2.32
C SER A 17 -42.18 50.70 3.16
N PHE A 18 -42.32 50.55 4.48
CA PHE A 18 -42.64 51.64 5.41
C PHE A 18 -41.54 52.70 5.48
N VAL A 19 -40.28 52.28 5.50
CA VAL A 19 -39.15 53.21 5.48
C VAL A 19 -39.09 54.02 4.18
N ILE A 20 -39.33 53.41 3.03
CA ILE A 20 -39.35 54.07 1.74
C ILE A 20 -40.51 55.09 1.67
N LEU A 21 -41.70 54.70 2.13
CA LEU A 21 -42.85 55.59 2.18
C LEU A 21 -42.61 56.83 3.07
N TYR A 22 -42.01 56.60 4.23
CA TYR A 22 -41.64 57.68 5.16
C TYR A 22 -40.63 58.64 4.54
N ALA A 23 -39.54 58.12 3.93
CA ALA A 23 -38.53 58.92 3.26
C ALA A 23 -39.10 59.72 2.07
N SER A 24 -40.00 59.10 1.29
CA SER A 24 -40.67 59.78 0.16
C SER A 24 -41.57 60.92 0.61
N ALA A 25 -42.36 60.72 1.68
CA ALA A 25 -43.20 61.72 2.29
C ALA A 25 -42.38 62.91 2.82
N PHE A 26 -41.27 62.61 3.55
CA PHE A 26 -40.35 63.61 4.05
C PHE A 26 -39.76 64.46 2.93
N THR A 27 -39.24 63.80 1.86
CA THR A 27 -38.64 64.49 0.70
C THR A 27 -39.67 65.37 -0.05
N ALA A 28 -40.90 64.87 -0.19
CA ALA A 28 -41.97 65.63 -0.85
C ALA A 28 -42.36 66.90 -0.07
N ILE A 29 -42.52 66.81 1.26
CA ILE A 29 -42.86 67.95 2.11
C ILE A 29 -41.70 68.94 2.15
N PHE A 30 -40.46 68.44 2.25
CA PHE A 30 -39.26 69.30 2.25
C PHE A 30 -39.16 70.09 0.91
N LEU A 31 -39.34 69.41 -0.22
CA LEU A 31 -39.26 70.06 -1.53
C LEU A 31 -40.37 71.10 -1.73
N ASP A 32 -41.61 70.79 -1.35
CA ASP A 32 -42.73 71.71 -1.45
C ASP A 32 -42.51 72.93 -0.58
N SER A 33 -42.00 72.74 0.65
CA SER A 33 -41.68 73.90 1.57
C SER A 33 -40.54 74.78 1.04
N THR A 34 -39.54 74.16 0.38
CA THR A 34 -38.41 74.86 -0.23
C THR A 34 -38.82 75.69 -1.45
N LEU A 35 -39.73 75.17 -2.25
CA LEU A 35 -40.23 75.79 -3.49
C LEU A 35 -41.19 76.95 -3.21
N LYS A 36 -41.99 76.85 -2.14
CA LYS A 36 -43.01 77.91 -1.80
C LYS A 36 -42.50 79.00 -0.89
N ASN A 37 -41.62 78.70 0.04
CA ASN A 37 -41.07 79.70 1.00
C ASN A 37 -39.60 79.31 1.31
N PRO A 38 -38.62 79.75 0.52
CA PRO A 38 -37.21 79.40 0.77
C PRO A 38 -36.61 79.88 2.04
N GLU A 39 -37.22 80.94 2.67
CA GLU A 39 -36.78 81.51 3.92
C GLU A 39 -37.31 80.82 5.22
N GLN A 40 -38.31 79.89 5.05
CA GLN A 40 -38.90 79.15 6.15
C GLN A 40 -39.06 77.65 5.78
N ILE A 41 -37.93 76.98 5.81
CA ILE A 41 -37.94 75.51 5.51
C ILE A 41 -38.54 74.79 6.73
N LYS A 42 -39.63 74.03 6.50
CA LYS A 42 -40.28 73.19 7.54
C LYS A 42 -39.79 71.76 7.46
N PHE A 43 -39.13 71.30 8.55
CA PHE A 43 -38.79 69.87 8.74
C PHE A 43 -39.94 69.20 9.54
N VAL A 44 -40.77 68.48 8.86
CA VAL A 44 -41.83 67.68 9.50
C VAL A 44 -41.35 66.23 9.62
N THR A 45 -41.06 65.80 10.82
CA THR A 45 -40.57 64.44 11.09
C THR A 45 -41.60 63.55 11.80
N ASP A 46 -42.67 64.14 12.35
CA ASP A 46 -43.76 63.39 12.95
C ASP A 46 -44.66 62.70 11.91
N PRO A 47 -44.82 61.34 11.96
CA PRO A 47 -45.64 60.60 11.00
C PRO A 47 -47.10 61.05 10.94
N VAL A 48 -47.70 61.47 12.05
CA VAL A 48 -49.08 61.91 12.11
C VAL A 48 -49.23 63.26 11.41
N ALA A 49 -48.33 64.20 11.67
CA ALA A 49 -48.30 65.51 11.00
C ALA A 49 -48.04 65.34 9.50
N MET A 50 -47.13 64.44 9.11
CA MET A 50 -46.87 64.12 7.67
C MET A 50 -48.14 63.62 6.98
N LYS A 51 -48.90 62.74 7.60
CA LYS A 51 -50.14 62.20 7.06
C LYS A 51 -51.16 63.31 6.82
N GLN A 52 -51.34 64.29 7.77
CA GLN A 52 -52.22 65.44 7.59
C GLN A 52 -51.76 66.36 6.46
N TYR A 53 -50.44 66.62 6.32
CA TYR A 53 -49.90 67.43 5.25
C TYR A 53 -50.17 66.80 3.88
N ILE A 54 -49.98 65.50 3.75
CA ILE A 54 -50.17 64.77 2.49
C ILE A 54 -51.69 64.69 2.12
N SER A 55 -52.57 64.49 3.13
CA SER A 55 -54.01 64.43 2.88
C SER A 55 -54.61 65.75 2.47
N ASN A 56 -54.10 66.88 2.98
CA ASN A 56 -54.65 68.20 2.76
C ASN A 56 -54.05 68.95 1.55
N ASN A 57 -52.99 68.40 0.91
CA ASN A 57 -52.34 69.05 -0.23
C ASN A 57 -52.10 68.04 -1.39
N GLU A 58 -52.77 68.28 -2.50
CA GLU A 58 -52.74 67.40 -3.68
C GLU A 58 -51.37 67.34 -4.34
N GLN A 59 -50.65 68.46 -4.36
CA GLN A 59 -49.28 68.52 -4.91
C GLN A 59 -48.30 67.67 -4.07
N ILE A 60 -48.36 67.79 -2.76
CA ILE A 60 -47.50 67.01 -1.85
C ILE A 60 -47.80 65.49 -2.00
N ARG A 61 -49.07 65.11 -2.18
CA ARG A 61 -49.50 63.75 -2.43
C ARG A 61 -48.88 63.21 -3.72
N MET A 62 -48.94 64.00 -4.79
CA MET A 62 -48.35 63.64 -6.09
C MET A 62 -46.83 63.47 -6.01
N PHE A 63 -46.11 64.41 -5.31
CA PHE A 63 -44.68 64.32 -5.10
C PHE A 63 -44.31 63.10 -4.21
N THR A 64 -45.09 62.79 -3.19
CA THR A 64 -44.85 61.61 -2.33
C THR A 64 -44.94 60.31 -3.16
N ILE A 65 -45.96 60.17 -3.99
CA ILE A 65 -46.11 59.01 -4.89
C ILE A 65 -44.95 58.94 -5.90
N PHE A 66 -44.55 60.10 -6.47
CA PHE A 66 -43.43 60.13 -7.41
C PHE A 66 -42.11 59.72 -6.79
N PHE A 67 -41.75 60.26 -5.62
CA PHE A 67 -40.54 59.83 -4.90
C PHE A 67 -40.60 58.40 -4.40
N PHE A 68 -41.77 57.94 -3.99
CA PHE A 68 -41.95 56.53 -3.61
C PHE A 68 -41.68 55.57 -4.79
N VAL A 69 -42.19 55.88 -5.96
CA VAL A 69 -41.94 55.07 -7.17
C VAL A 69 -40.46 55.08 -7.57
N ILE A 70 -39.82 56.29 -7.55
CA ILE A 70 -38.38 56.40 -7.86
C ILE A 70 -37.52 55.63 -6.86
N LEU A 71 -37.75 55.77 -5.58
CA LEU A 71 -37.01 55.05 -4.54
C LEU A 71 -37.26 53.53 -4.62
N LEU A 72 -38.49 53.13 -4.87
CA LEU A 72 -38.84 51.72 -5.05
C LEU A 72 -38.16 51.13 -6.29
N LEU A 73 -38.17 51.83 -7.46
CA LEU A 73 -37.44 51.42 -8.67
C LEU A 73 -35.93 51.39 -8.43
N GLY A 74 -35.36 52.38 -7.71
CA GLY A 74 -33.93 52.38 -7.34
C GLY A 74 -33.55 51.21 -6.47
N ILE A 75 -34.37 50.82 -5.50
CA ILE A 75 -34.15 49.66 -4.67
C ILE A 75 -34.36 48.36 -5.44
N ILE A 76 -35.37 48.28 -6.33
CA ILE A 76 -35.56 47.12 -7.20
C ILE A 76 -34.35 46.97 -8.13
N THR A 77 -33.84 48.03 -8.72
CA THR A 77 -32.63 47.95 -9.57
C THR A 77 -31.38 47.56 -8.78
N LEU A 78 -31.22 48.01 -7.54
CA LEU A 78 -30.14 47.55 -6.64
C LEU A 78 -30.30 46.10 -6.23
N LEU A 79 -31.51 45.62 -5.99
CA LEU A 79 -31.79 44.25 -5.62
C LEU A 79 -31.75 43.27 -6.78
N VAL A 80 -32.15 43.72 -8.00
CA VAL A 80 -32.16 42.92 -9.22
C VAL A 80 -30.86 43.07 -10.02
N GLY A 81 -30.25 44.29 -9.94
CA GLY A 81 -29.04 44.61 -10.70
C GLY A 81 -27.71 44.10 -10.16
N GLY A 82 -27.72 43.22 -9.19
CA GLY A 82 -26.49 42.73 -8.58
C GLY A 82 -26.47 41.29 -8.16
N LYS A 83 -26.72 40.35 -9.09
CA LYS A 83 -26.27 38.96 -8.97
C LYS A 83 -26.66 38.12 -10.19
N SER A 84 -26.01 38.28 -11.27
CA SER A 84 -25.74 37.13 -12.12
C SER A 84 -24.48 36.47 -11.58
N SER A 85 -24.58 35.79 -10.45
CA SER A 85 -23.58 34.81 -10.10
C SER A 85 -24.04 33.53 -10.78
N PHE A 86 -23.30 33.09 -11.81
CA PHE A 86 -23.39 31.70 -12.25
C PHE A 86 -23.12 30.86 -11.00
N LYS A 87 -24.14 30.23 -10.46
CA LYS A 87 -23.97 29.17 -9.49
C LYS A 87 -23.62 27.92 -10.30
N VAL A 88 -22.35 27.58 -10.33
CA VAL A 88 -21.94 26.23 -10.71
C VAL A 88 -22.54 25.29 -9.66
N ASP A 89 -23.44 24.43 -10.07
CA ASP A 89 -23.95 23.39 -9.20
C ASP A 89 -22.80 22.42 -8.93
N MET A 90 -22.50 22.19 -7.65
CA MET A 90 -21.40 21.34 -7.21
C MET A 90 -21.96 20.10 -6.51
N ILE A 91 -21.33 18.96 -6.76
CA ILE A 91 -21.54 17.72 -6.03
C ILE A 91 -20.46 17.62 -4.96
N GLU A 92 -20.85 17.35 -3.74
CA GLU A 92 -19.94 17.01 -2.64
C GLU A 92 -19.51 15.55 -2.82
N ILE A 93 -18.21 15.34 -3.04
CA ILE A 93 -17.59 14.02 -3.15
C ILE A 93 -17.08 13.57 -1.78
N THR A 94 -16.41 14.48 -1.09
CA THR A 94 -16.08 14.38 0.35
C THR A 94 -16.28 15.77 0.96
N PRO A 95 -16.28 15.94 2.28
CA PRO A 95 -16.42 17.26 2.90
C PRO A 95 -15.43 18.31 2.36
N GLU A 96 -14.24 17.86 1.92
CA GLU A 96 -13.16 18.72 1.43
C GLU A 96 -13.12 18.84 -0.11
N ILE A 97 -13.87 17.98 -0.83
CA ILE A 97 -13.80 17.89 -2.29
C ILE A 97 -15.19 18.08 -2.88
N HIS A 98 -15.35 19.15 -3.66
CA HIS A 98 -16.56 19.45 -4.38
C HIS A 98 -16.25 19.57 -5.87
N THR A 99 -17.01 18.90 -6.72
CA THR A 99 -16.81 18.91 -8.16
C THR A 99 -18.05 19.43 -8.89
N PRO A 100 -17.91 20.07 -10.06
CA PRO A 100 -19.06 20.49 -10.88
C PRO A 100 -19.95 19.31 -11.27
N VAL A 101 -21.26 19.56 -11.34
CA VAL A 101 -22.24 18.56 -11.81
C VAL A 101 -21.96 18.16 -13.26
N PRO A 102 -22.01 16.87 -13.61
CA PRO A 102 -21.98 16.42 -15.00
C PRO A 102 -23.14 17.01 -15.80
N VAL A 103 -22.86 17.42 -17.03
CA VAL A 103 -23.87 17.99 -17.95
C VAL A 103 -23.66 17.50 -19.38
N GLY A 104 -24.66 17.67 -20.23
CA GLY A 104 -24.60 17.25 -21.64
C GLY A 104 -24.81 15.73 -21.80
N GLN A 105 -24.36 15.20 -22.93
CA GLN A 105 -24.55 13.80 -23.32
C GLN A 105 -23.21 13.00 -23.33
N GLY A 106 -22.21 13.46 -22.57
CA GLY A 106 -20.91 12.78 -22.46
C GLY A 106 -19.95 13.06 -23.63
N GLN A 107 -20.12 14.21 -24.35
CA GLN A 107 -19.33 14.54 -25.53
C GLN A 107 -17.82 14.65 -25.29
N HIS A 108 -17.43 14.97 -24.07
CA HIS A 108 -16.03 15.11 -23.64
C HIS A 108 -15.58 14.08 -22.61
N GLY A 109 -16.42 13.07 -22.36
CA GLY A 109 -16.15 11.98 -21.42
C GLY A 109 -17.39 11.59 -20.63
N THR A 110 -17.45 10.31 -20.22
CA THR A 110 -18.60 9.68 -19.58
C THR A 110 -18.27 9.12 -18.19
N ALA A 111 -17.09 9.42 -17.66
CA ALA A 111 -16.68 8.97 -16.33
C ALA A 111 -17.68 9.49 -15.27
N LYS A 112 -17.98 8.64 -14.30
CA LYS A 112 -18.93 8.95 -13.24
C LYS A 112 -18.52 8.20 -11.95
N TRP A 113 -19.03 8.65 -10.85
CA TRP A 113 -18.87 7.98 -9.57
C TRP A 113 -19.84 6.82 -9.42
N LEU A 114 -19.39 5.74 -8.80
CA LEU A 114 -20.27 4.66 -8.33
C LEU A 114 -21.11 5.20 -7.16
N PRO A 115 -22.46 5.26 -7.28
CA PRO A 115 -23.31 5.69 -6.16
C PRO A 115 -23.26 4.68 -5.01
N ASN A 116 -23.34 5.15 -3.78
CA ASN A 116 -23.32 4.30 -2.58
C ASN A 116 -24.39 3.19 -2.60
N GLU A 117 -25.56 3.48 -3.15
CA GLU A 117 -26.69 2.52 -3.26
C GLU A 117 -26.36 1.32 -4.19
N LYS A 118 -25.29 1.44 -4.98
CA LYS A 118 -24.82 0.38 -5.89
C LYS A 118 -23.61 -0.39 -5.38
N PHE A 119 -23.09 -0.06 -4.21
CA PHE A 119 -21.91 -0.74 -3.66
C PHE A 119 -22.13 -2.24 -3.54
N ASP A 120 -23.31 -2.69 -3.08
CA ASP A 120 -23.66 -4.10 -2.99
C ASP A 120 -23.76 -4.86 -4.33
N GLN A 121 -23.80 -4.12 -5.45
CA GLN A 121 -23.81 -4.73 -6.79
C GLN A 121 -22.41 -4.94 -7.35
N VAL A 122 -21.42 -4.24 -6.80
CA VAL A 122 -20.03 -4.19 -7.30
C VAL A 122 -19.07 -4.84 -6.33
N PHE A 123 -19.22 -4.56 -5.03
CA PHE A 123 -18.35 -5.07 -3.98
C PHE A 123 -19.07 -6.13 -3.17
N ASP A 124 -18.32 -7.12 -2.73
CA ASP A 124 -18.82 -8.10 -1.76
C ASP A 124 -18.98 -7.43 -0.40
N SER A 125 -19.85 -7.95 0.44
CA SER A 125 -20.06 -7.40 1.77
C SER A 125 -20.54 -8.46 2.76
N ASP A 126 -20.01 -8.38 3.98
CA ASP A 126 -20.46 -9.18 5.12
C ASP A 126 -20.88 -8.29 6.28
N VAL A 127 -21.84 -8.80 7.09
CA VAL A 127 -22.33 -8.08 8.26
C VAL A 127 -21.71 -8.67 9.50
N ILE A 128 -20.90 -7.89 10.19
CA ILE A 128 -20.32 -8.28 11.48
C ILE A 128 -21.33 -8.04 12.60
N ASP A 129 -21.59 -9.10 13.36
CA ASP A 129 -22.27 -9.02 14.67
C ASP A 129 -21.19 -8.97 15.76
N SER A 130 -21.06 -7.83 16.43
CA SER A 130 -20.02 -7.61 17.44
C SER A 130 -20.01 -8.68 18.54
N LYS A 131 -21.18 -9.21 18.95
CA LYS A 131 -21.26 -10.27 19.95
C LYS A 131 -20.72 -11.60 19.42
N LYS A 132 -21.10 -12.00 18.20
CA LYS A 132 -20.58 -13.23 17.59
C LYS A 132 -19.08 -13.16 17.38
N LEU A 133 -18.59 -11.98 16.97
CA LEU A 133 -17.16 -11.73 16.80
C LEU A 133 -16.41 -11.89 18.13
N MET A 134 -16.91 -11.29 19.22
CA MET A 134 -16.32 -11.43 20.55
C MET A 134 -16.38 -12.86 21.09
N ASP A 135 -17.44 -13.60 20.76
CA ASP A 135 -17.59 -15.03 21.13
C ASP A 135 -16.70 -15.95 20.25
N GLY A 136 -16.01 -15.45 19.23
CA GLY A 136 -15.22 -16.25 18.27
C GLY A 136 -16.06 -17.12 17.35
N LYS A 137 -17.32 -16.72 17.07
CA LYS A 137 -18.30 -17.45 16.26
C LYS A 137 -18.65 -16.76 14.95
N GLU A 138 -18.03 -15.61 14.66
CA GLU A 138 -18.22 -14.94 13.38
C GLU A 138 -17.33 -15.62 12.33
N HIS A 139 -17.90 -15.95 11.17
CA HIS A 139 -17.19 -16.59 10.07
C HIS A 139 -17.67 -16.03 8.74
N PHE A 140 -16.73 -15.72 7.86
CA PHE A 140 -17.01 -15.32 6.49
C PHE A 140 -16.86 -16.51 5.54
N SER A 141 -17.64 -16.50 4.47
CA SER A 141 -17.55 -17.53 3.43
C SER A 141 -16.30 -17.39 2.56
N ALA A 142 -15.81 -16.17 2.40
CA ALA A 142 -14.58 -15.83 1.68
C ALA A 142 -14.03 -14.52 2.26
N GLY A 143 -12.72 -14.43 2.37
CA GLY A 143 -12.05 -13.22 2.83
C GLY A 143 -11.54 -12.37 1.68
N GLY A 144 -11.23 -11.12 1.97
CA GLY A 144 -10.74 -10.21 0.95
C GLY A 144 -10.09 -8.94 1.48
N LEU A 145 -9.71 -8.09 0.56
CA LEU A 145 -9.21 -6.77 0.86
C LEU A 145 -10.36 -5.89 1.35
N VAL A 146 -10.28 -5.40 2.57
CA VAL A 146 -11.29 -4.49 3.13
C VAL A 146 -11.19 -3.12 2.47
N LEU A 147 -12.32 -2.61 1.99
CA LEU A 147 -12.44 -1.31 1.32
C LEU A 147 -12.96 -0.22 2.27
N GLY A 148 -13.82 -0.61 3.22
CA GLY A 148 -14.48 0.29 4.15
C GLY A 148 -15.70 -0.33 4.81
N LYS A 149 -16.48 0.49 5.49
CA LYS A 149 -17.68 0.02 6.21
C LYS A 149 -18.88 0.95 6.07
N GLU A 150 -20.02 0.40 6.42
CA GLU A 150 -21.28 1.12 6.66
C GLU A 150 -21.86 0.72 8.02
N ASP A 151 -22.14 1.71 8.86
CA ASP A 151 -22.81 1.46 10.14
C ASP A 151 -24.30 1.21 9.91
N LEU A 152 -24.76 -0.01 10.19
CA LEU A 152 -26.16 -0.36 10.09
C LEU A 152 -26.92 0.26 11.26
N LYS A 153 -28.09 0.84 11.00
CA LYS A 153 -28.92 1.43 12.06
C LYS A 153 -29.18 0.39 13.15
N ARG A 154 -29.05 0.81 14.42
CA ARG A 154 -29.37 -0.03 15.58
C ARG A 154 -30.72 -0.72 15.38
N SER A 155 -30.71 -2.04 15.15
CA SER A 155 -31.92 -2.80 14.91
C SER A 155 -32.45 -3.53 16.14
N ASP A 156 -31.68 -3.56 17.26
CA ASP A 156 -32.03 -4.37 18.43
C ASP A 156 -32.23 -3.57 19.71
N PHE A 157 -33.28 -3.96 20.45
CA PHE A 157 -33.63 -3.47 21.79
C PHE A 157 -32.45 -3.60 22.80
N PHE A 158 -31.46 -4.45 22.54
CA PHE A 158 -30.29 -4.72 23.39
C PHE A 158 -29.05 -3.91 23.03
N GLY A 159 -29.14 -2.94 22.11
CA GLY A 159 -28.02 -2.03 21.82
C GLY A 159 -26.86 -2.66 21.02
N ARG A 160 -27.07 -3.80 20.35
CA ARG A 160 -26.07 -4.44 19.51
C ARG A 160 -25.77 -3.59 18.30
N THR A 161 -24.49 -3.32 18.07
CA THR A 161 -24.03 -2.66 16.85
C THR A 161 -23.75 -3.73 15.81
N LYS A 162 -24.34 -3.54 14.62
CA LYS A 162 -24.00 -4.30 13.43
C LYS A 162 -23.34 -3.35 12.46
N GLU A 163 -22.26 -3.77 11.86
CA GLU A 163 -21.57 -3.02 10.82
C GLU A 163 -21.44 -3.90 9.58
N LYS A 164 -21.57 -3.29 8.43
CA LYS A 164 -21.39 -3.92 7.15
C LYS A 164 -20.01 -3.57 6.63
N ILE A 165 -19.21 -4.59 6.37
CA ILE A 165 -17.86 -4.45 5.82
C ILE A 165 -17.94 -4.68 4.32
N TYR A 166 -17.40 -3.77 3.54
CA TYR A 166 -17.18 -3.93 2.10
C TYR A 166 -15.78 -4.44 1.86
N HIS A 167 -15.66 -5.50 1.08
CA HIS A 167 -14.39 -6.14 0.76
C HIS A 167 -14.40 -6.69 -0.67
N ILE A 168 -13.24 -7.12 -1.17
CA ILE A 168 -13.10 -7.79 -2.46
C ILE A 168 -12.63 -9.21 -2.22
N THR A 169 -13.52 -10.16 -2.42
CA THR A 169 -13.28 -11.59 -2.20
C THR A 169 -12.79 -12.31 -3.46
N LYS A 170 -12.87 -11.67 -4.63
CA LYS A 170 -12.41 -12.20 -5.91
C LYS A 170 -10.91 -12.46 -5.92
N ASP A 171 -10.45 -13.36 -6.80
CA ASP A 171 -9.03 -13.67 -6.99
C ASP A 171 -8.37 -12.55 -7.82
N LEU A 172 -8.09 -11.43 -7.19
CA LEU A 172 -7.51 -10.24 -7.80
C LEU A 172 -6.34 -9.74 -6.98
N HIS A 173 -5.32 -9.19 -7.64
CA HIS A 173 -4.29 -8.43 -6.97
C HIS A 173 -4.74 -7.00 -6.72
N ALA A 174 -4.22 -6.40 -5.68
CA ALA A 174 -4.54 -5.01 -5.34
C ALA A 174 -3.28 -4.17 -5.09
N LEU A 175 -3.33 -2.91 -5.50
CA LEU A 175 -2.29 -1.93 -5.27
C LEU A 175 -2.84 -0.78 -4.42
N ILE A 176 -2.32 -0.64 -3.21
CA ILE A 176 -2.78 0.37 -2.25
C ILE A 176 -1.73 1.48 -2.14
N ILE A 177 -2.11 2.68 -2.56
CA ILE A 177 -1.22 3.83 -2.64
C ILE A 177 -1.51 4.78 -1.49
N GLY A 178 -0.55 4.93 -0.59
CA GLY A 178 -0.70 5.82 0.55
C GLY A 178 0.63 6.23 1.14
N ALA A 179 0.85 7.53 1.30
CA ALA A 179 2.03 8.07 1.96
C ALA A 179 2.14 7.61 3.42
N THR A 180 3.29 7.83 4.03
CA THR A 180 3.46 7.64 5.47
C THR A 180 2.42 8.45 6.24
N ARG A 181 1.80 7.85 7.24
CA ARG A 181 0.69 8.43 8.03
C ARG A 181 -0.62 8.65 7.26
N SER A 182 -0.79 8.05 6.09
CA SER A 182 -2.09 8.08 5.37
C SER A 182 -3.15 7.18 6.01
N GLY A 183 -2.78 6.34 6.96
CA GLY A 183 -3.68 5.40 7.64
C GLY A 183 -3.68 3.98 7.10
N LYS A 184 -2.80 3.62 6.15
CA LYS A 184 -2.76 2.27 5.54
C LYS A 184 -2.97 1.15 6.55
N THR A 185 -2.14 1.11 7.59
CA THR A 185 -2.13 0.02 8.58
C THR A 185 -3.44 -0.07 9.38
N ARG A 186 -3.99 1.08 9.83
CA ARG A 186 -5.16 1.13 10.71
C ARG A 186 -6.51 1.39 10.02
N ASN A 187 -6.52 1.52 8.69
CA ASN A 187 -7.75 1.73 7.93
C ASN A 187 -8.00 0.62 6.90
N ILE A 188 -6.96 -0.22 6.61
CA ILE A 188 -7.08 -1.27 5.59
C ILE A 188 -6.35 -2.55 6.01
N VAL A 189 -5.06 -2.47 6.47
CA VAL A 189 -4.22 -3.68 6.66
C VAL A 189 -4.75 -4.57 7.77
N ILE A 190 -4.97 -4.01 8.96
CA ILE A 190 -5.41 -4.79 10.13
C ILE A 190 -6.81 -5.35 9.89
N GLU A 191 -7.71 -4.53 9.34
CA GLU A 191 -9.07 -4.92 8.99
C GLU A 191 -9.06 -6.07 7.96
N THR A 192 -8.17 -5.99 6.96
CA THR A 192 -8.00 -7.06 5.96
C THR A 192 -7.46 -8.35 6.60
N ILE A 193 -6.48 -8.28 7.51
CA ILE A 193 -5.98 -9.46 8.21
C ILE A 193 -7.09 -10.11 9.04
N VAL A 194 -7.90 -9.32 9.74
CA VAL A 194 -9.04 -9.86 10.52
C VAL A 194 -10.08 -10.48 9.59
N ASP A 195 -10.42 -9.82 8.49
CA ASP A 195 -11.35 -10.35 7.47
C ASP A 195 -10.89 -11.73 6.95
N LEU A 196 -9.62 -11.85 6.61
CA LEU A 196 -9.01 -13.11 6.16
C LEU A 196 -8.99 -14.18 7.26
N ILE A 197 -8.77 -13.81 8.53
CA ILE A 197 -8.86 -14.71 9.68
C ILE A 197 -10.29 -15.26 9.83
N LEU A 198 -11.29 -14.39 9.70
CA LEU A 198 -12.70 -14.79 9.80
C LEU A 198 -13.11 -15.74 8.67
N ALA A 199 -12.49 -15.61 7.51
CA ALA A 199 -12.70 -16.50 6.36
C ALA A 199 -11.88 -17.81 6.42
N GLY A 200 -10.87 -17.89 7.29
CA GLY A 200 -10.00 -19.07 7.40
C GLY A 200 -9.01 -19.21 6.25
N GLU A 201 -8.62 -18.12 5.59
CA GLU A 201 -7.65 -18.12 4.49
C GLU A 201 -6.21 -17.97 4.99
N ASN A 202 -5.23 -18.49 4.24
CA ASN A 202 -3.82 -18.37 4.62
C ASN A 202 -3.30 -16.94 4.38
N ILE A 203 -2.42 -16.50 5.27
CA ILE A 203 -1.94 -15.12 5.31
C ILE A 203 -0.41 -15.10 5.42
N PHE A 204 0.22 -14.28 4.59
CA PHE A 204 1.59 -13.82 4.77
C PHE A 204 1.56 -12.31 4.98
N ALA A 205 1.94 -11.83 6.15
CA ALA A 205 1.88 -10.43 6.51
C ALA A 205 3.29 -9.86 6.73
N VAL A 206 3.64 -8.85 5.95
CA VAL A 206 4.86 -8.06 6.17
C VAL A 206 4.60 -7.06 7.28
N ASP A 207 5.41 -7.07 8.31
CA ASP A 207 5.25 -6.27 9.53
C ASP A 207 6.51 -5.47 9.85
N LEU A 208 6.54 -4.19 9.47
CA LEU A 208 7.73 -3.32 9.64
C LEU A 208 8.00 -2.89 11.09
N LYS A 209 7.18 -3.24 12.05
CA LYS A 209 7.31 -2.77 13.43
C LYS A 209 6.90 -3.80 14.48
N GLY A 210 6.47 -4.98 14.06
CA GLY A 210 5.86 -5.98 14.92
C GLY A 210 4.42 -5.65 15.35
N GLU A 211 3.83 -4.57 14.82
CA GLU A 211 2.47 -4.13 15.20
C GLU A 211 1.38 -5.09 14.73
N LEU A 212 1.51 -5.61 13.51
CA LEU A 212 0.50 -6.52 12.95
C LEU A 212 0.44 -7.82 13.74
N ARG A 213 1.61 -8.38 14.06
CA ARG A 213 1.73 -9.56 14.93
C ARG A 213 1.13 -9.30 16.30
N ASP A 214 1.57 -8.23 16.97
CA ASP A 214 1.16 -7.91 18.34
C ASP A 214 -0.37 -7.79 18.47
N TYR A 215 -1.04 -7.26 17.46
CA TYR A 215 -2.49 -7.04 17.49
C TYR A 215 -3.30 -8.22 16.98
N THR A 216 -2.82 -9.01 16.01
CA THR A 216 -3.64 -10.02 15.33
C THR A 216 -3.32 -11.46 15.69
N GLU A 217 -2.16 -11.74 16.31
CA GLU A 217 -1.72 -13.12 16.64
C GLU A 217 -2.71 -13.87 17.54
N ASP A 218 -3.23 -13.23 18.60
CA ASP A 218 -4.19 -13.88 19.50
C ASP A 218 -5.53 -14.15 18.82
N ALA A 219 -5.96 -13.26 17.95
CA ALA A 219 -7.16 -13.44 17.13
C ALA A 219 -6.98 -14.63 16.18
N ALA A 220 -5.84 -14.72 15.50
CA ALA A 220 -5.52 -15.84 14.63
C ALA A 220 -5.51 -17.18 15.40
N LYS A 221 -4.84 -17.24 16.55
CA LYS A 221 -4.82 -18.43 17.43
C LYS A 221 -6.23 -18.84 17.88
N ARG A 222 -7.10 -17.88 18.21
CA ARG A 222 -8.48 -18.12 18.58
C ARG A 222 -9.30 -18.79 17.46
N TYR A 223 -8.95 -18.49 16.19
CA TYR A 223 -9.57 -19.09 15.01
C TYR A 223 -8.86 -20.34 14.49
N GLY A 224 -7.91 -20.87 15.28
CA GLY A 224 -7.22 -22.13 15.01
C GLY A 224 -6.09 -22.05 13.98
N TYR A 225 -5.48 -20.85 13.83
CA TYR A 225 -4.32 -20.69 12.98
C TYR A 225 -3.04 -21.19 13.65
N GLU A 226 -2.19 -21.83 12.86
CA GLU A 226 -0.78 -21.96 13.15
C GLU A 226 -0.09 -20.64 12.86
N THR A 227 0.54 -20.06 13.87
CA THR A 227 1.18 -18.74 13.74
C THR A 227 2.69 -18.92 13.67
N ILE A 228 3.29 -18.40 12.61
CA ILE A 228 4.73 -18.44 12.36
C ILE A 228 5.24 -17.01 12.33
N CYS A 229 6.37 -16.74 13.00
CA CYS A 229 6.99 -15.43 12.99
C CYS A 229 8.45 -15.50 12.59
N ILE A 230 8.78 -14.97 11.41
CA ILE A 230 10.16 -14.75 10.97
C ILE A 230 10.54 -13.32 11.34
N ASP A 231 11.29 -13.17 12.44
CA ASP A 231 11.52 -11.88 13.11
C ASP A 231 12.97 -11.42 12.97
N PHE A 232 13.21 -10.48 12.05
CA PHE A 232 14.51 -9.82 11.88
C PHE A 232 14.71 -8.64 12.85
N ILE A 233 13.67 -8.23 13.61
CA ILE A 233 13.81 -7.23 14.68
C ILE A 233 14.44 -7.89 15.91
N HIS A 234 13.95 -9.10 16.25
CA HIS A 234 14.41 -9.90 17.37
C HIS A 234 14.76 -11.33 16.92
N PRO A 235 15.89 -11.54 16.22
CA PRO A 235 16.17 -12.82 15.56
C PRO A 235 16.24 -14.03 16.51
N TYR A 236 16.56 -13.83 17.80
CA TYR A 236 16.56 -14.89 18.81
C TYR A 236 15.15 -15.32 19.26
N GLN A 237 14.12 -14.52 18.95
CA GLN A 237 12.71 -14.83 19.21
C GLN A 237 11.99 -15.36 17.96
N SER A 238 12.67 -15.36 16.81
CA SER A 238 12.15 -15.78 15.52
C SER A 238 11.93 -17.29 15.45
N ASP A 239 10.88 -17.75 14.78
CA ASP A 239 10.88 -19.10 14.22
C ASP A 239 12.01 -19.21 13.19
N ARG A 240 12.61 -20.40 13.07
CA ARG A 240 13.76 -20.61 12.20
C ARG A 240 13.31 -21.03 10.82
N LYS A 241 13.99 -20.48 9.81
CA LYS A 241 13.78 -20.79 8.40
C LYS A 241 15.12 -21.01 7.71
N ASN A 242 15.42 -22.26 7.36
CA ASN A 242 16.59 -22.57 6.55
C ASN A 242 16.29 -22.24 5.07
N PHE A 243 17.09 -21.36 4.48
CA PHE A 243 16.96 -20.97 3.08
C PHE A 243 17.33 -22.09 2.10
N LEU A 244 18.05 -23.14 2.54
CA LEU A 244 18.39 -24.31 1.73
C LEU A 244 17.30 -25.41 1.77
N GLU A 245 16.23 -25.21 2.54
CA GLU A 245 15.16 -26.19 2.71
C GLU A 245 14.61 -26.74 1.38
N PRO A 246 14.31 -25.95 0.33
CA PRO A 246 13.83 -26.49 -0.94
C PRO A 246 14.85 -27.44 -1.60
N VAL A 247 16.13 -27.08 -1.57
CA VAL A 247 17.24 -27.92 -2.09
C VAL A 247 17.36 -29.21 -1.32
N ILE A 248 17.34 -29.12 0.04
CA ILE A 248 17.44 -30.27 0.94
C ILE A 248 16.27 -31.24 0.70
N GLN A 249 15.04 -30.71 0.61
CA GLN A 249 13.86 -31.54 0.37
C GLN A 249 13.90 -32.25 -0.99
N ALA A 250 14.42 -31.60 -2.05
CA ALA A 250 14.61 -32.24 -3.36
C ALA A 250 15.65 -33.36 -3.28
N LEU A 251 16.78 -33.15 -2.58
CA LEU A 251 17.80 -34.18 -2.37
C LEU A 251 17.27 -35.36 -1.54
N CYS A 252 16.49 -35.12 -0.49
CA CYS A 252 15.85 -36.16 0.31
C CYS A 252 14.91 -37.06 -0.53
N ARG A 253 14.34 -36.52 -1.62
CA ARG A 253 13.54 -37.27 -2.60
C ARG A 253 14.38 -37.90 -3.71
N ASN A 254 15.70 -37.78 -3.64
CA ASN A 254 16.65 -38.20 -4.69
C ASN A 254 16.40 -37.53 -6.07
N ASP A 255 15.83 -36.33 -6.04
CA ASP A 255 15.57 -35.51 -7.25
C ASP A 255 16.67 -34.43 -7.40
N ILE A 256 17.78 -34.85 -8.02
CA ILE A 256 18.94 -33.99 -8.25
C ILE A 256 18.59 -32.86 -9.23
N SER A 257 17.75 -33.11 -10.22
CA SER A 257 17.33 -32.10 -11.19
C SER A 257 16.60 -30.94 -10.48
N ARG A 258 15.64 -31.29 -9.67
CA ARG A 258 14.91 -30.30 -8.85
C ARG A 258 15.81 -29.58 -7.86
N ALA A 259 16.75 -30.27 -7.21
CA ALA A 259 17.70 -29.65 -6.30
C ALA A 259 18.56 -28.60 -7.02
N ILE A 260 18.97 -28.84 -8.26
CA ILE A 260 19.70 -27.88 -9.08
C ILE A 260 18.81 -26.68 -9.46
N GLU A 261 17.56 -26.91 -9.84
CA GLU A 261 16.59 -25.84 -10.15
C GLU A 261 16.36 -24.95 -8.93
N GLU A 262 16.10 -25.53 -7.76
CA GLU A 262 15.92 -24.78 -6.50
C GLU A 262 17.19 -23.99 -6.12
N THR A 263 18.36 -24.58 -6.36
CA THR A 263 19.65 -23.90 -6.15
C THR A 263 19.75 -22.68 -7.05
N TRP A 264 19.43 -22.77 -8.35
CA TRP A 264 19.45 -21.64 -9.26
C TRP A 264 18.40 -20.59 -8.92
N SER A 265 17.21 -21.01 -8.48
CA SER A 265 16.16 -20.10 -7.99
C SER A 265 16.67 -19.27 -6.82
N LEU A 266 17.22 -19.93 -5.80
CA LEU A 266 17.81 -19.27 -4.63
C LEU A 266 18.94 -18.30 -5.02
N VAL A 267 19.89 -18.76 -5.83
CA VAL A 267 21.05 -17.96 -6.27
C VAL A 267 20.60 -16.74 -7.08
N SER A 268 19.60 -16.89 -7.96
CA SER A 268 19.08 -15.76 -8.74
C SER A 268 18.47 -14.66 -7.85
N GLN A 269 17.89 -15.00 -6.71
CA GLN A 269 17.38 -14.02 -5.75
C GLN A 269 18.50 -13.38 -4.95
N LEU A 270 19.54 -14.14 -4.58
CA LEU A 270 20.68 -13.63 -3.80
C LEU A 270 21.56 -12.68 -4.61
N VAL A 271 21.88 -13.04 -5.85
CA VAL A 271 22.76 -12.27 -6.74
C VAL A 271 21.99 -11.14 -7.45
N GLY A 272 20.70 -11.35 -7.70
CA GLY A 272 19.87 -10.44 -8.50
C GLY A 272 20.14 -10.55 -10.00
N GLU A 273 19.38 -9.78 -10.78
CA GLU A 273 19.58 -9.69 -12.22
C GLU A 273 20.80 -8.79 -12.54
N PRO A 274 21.63 -9.15 -13.53
CA PRO A 274 22.71 -8.29 -13.95
C PRO A 274 22.18 -6.94 -14.44
N PRO A 275 22.84 -5.81 -14.11
CA PRO A 275 22.46 -4.51 -14.62
C PRO A 275 22.47 -4.52 -16.16
N GLU A 276 21.52 -3.80 -16.80
CA GLU A 276 21.37 -3.76 -18.27
C GLU A 276 22.68 -3.40 -19.00
N ASN A 277 23.53 -2.57 -18.38
CA ASN A 277 24.82 -2.13 -18.90
C ASN A 277 26.01 -2.77 -18.15
N GLY A 278 25.78 -3.80 -17.33
CA GLY A 278 26.81 -4.45 -16.52
C GLY A 278 27.51 -5.62 -17.21
N GLU A 279 28.68 -5.98 -16.71
CA GLU A 279 29.40 -7.16 -17.17
C GLU A 279 28.70 -8.43 -16.67
N LYS A 280 27.87 -9.04 -17.52
CA LYS A 280 27.15 -10.30 -17.25
C LYS A 280 28.08 -11.42 -16.73
N LEU A 281 29.35 -11.37 -17.12
CA LEU A 281 30.36 -12.37 -16.74
C LEU A 281 30.53 -12.43 -15.20
N TRP A 282 30.54 -11.27 -14.51
CA TRP A 282 30.76 -11.22 -13.07
C TRP A 282 29.60 -11.87 -12.30
N ASN A 283 28.36 -11.48 -12.62
CA ASN A 283 27.18 -12.09 -12.01
C ASN A 283 27.09 -13.59 -12.30
N SER A 284 27.39 -14.01 -13.52
CA SER A 284 27.37 -15.43 -13.87
C SER A 284 28.43 -16.25 -13.13
N GLY A 285 29.63 -15.69 -12.93
CA GLY A 285 30.71 -16.36 -12.21
C GLY A 285 30.46 -16.45 -10.70
N GLU A 286 29.91 -15.38 -10.11
CA GLU A 286 29.43 -15.38 -8.73
C GLU A 286 28.31 -16.40 -8.53
N ALA A 287 27.29 -16.38 -9.39
CA ALA A 287 26.15 -17.28 -9.33
C ALA A 287 26.57 -18.75 -9.44
N ALA A 288 27.48 -19.08 -10.37
CA ALA A 288 28.00 -20.44 -10.49
C ALA A 288 28.82 -20.89 -9.26
N THR A 289 29.57 -19.96 -8.65
CA THR A 289 30.30 -20.25 -7.41
C THR A 289 29.35 -20.54 -6.25
N LEU A 290 28.32 -19.73 -6.09
CA LEU A 290 27.28 -19.93 -5.06
C LEU A 290 26.54 -21.24 -5.29
N ALA A 291 26.08 -21.51 -6.52
CA ALA A 291 25.34 -22.72 -6.86
C ALA A 291 26.16 -23.98 -6.60
N ALA A 292 27.42 -24.01 -7.02
CA ALA A 292 28.30 -25.16 -6.78
C ALA A 292 28.57 -25.36 -5.28
N SER A 293 28.75 -24.26 -4.51
CA SER A 293 29.01 -24.33 -3.08
C SER A 293 27.77 -24.76 -2.28
N ILE A 294 26.58 -24.31 -2.67
CA ILE A 294 25.30 -24.76 -2.09
C ILE A 294 25.13 -26.26 -2.32
N MET A 295 25.34 -26.72 -3.56
CA MET A 295 25.22 -28.15 -3.88
C MET A 295 26.29 -28.98 -3.17
N ALA A 296 27.52 -28.50 -3.04
CA ALA A 296 28.55 -29.21 -2.25
C ALA A 296 28.11 -29.36 -0.78
N VAL A 297 27.64 -28.26 -0.15
CA VAL A 297 27.21 -28.28 1.24
C VAL A 297 25.97 -29.17 1.44
N CYS A 298 24.97 -29.10 0.56
CA CYS A 298 23.75 -29.87 0.71
C CYS A 298 23.93 -31.35 0.36
N TYR A 299 24.65 -31.64 -0.74
CA TYR A 299 24.78 -33.01 -1.28
C TYR A 299 25.72 -33.87 -0.44
N ASP A 300 26.84 -33.33 0.03
CA ASP A 300 27.82 -34.06 0.83
C ASP A 300 27.42 -34.23 2.30
N ASN A 301 26.43 -33.48 2.76
CA ASN A 301 25.98 -33.50 4.15
C ASN A 301 24.55 -34.01 4.33
N GLN A 302 24.07 -34.92 3.46
CA GLN A 302 22.72 -35.50 3.60
C GLN A 302 22.53 -36.24 4.94
N ASP A 303 23.60 -36.83 5.50
CA ASP A 303 23.60 -37.48 6.81
C ASP A 303 23.89 -36.49 7.98
N HIS A 304 24.16 -35.22 7.67
CA HIS A 304 24.55 -34.16 8.61
C HIS A 304 23.76 -32.89 8.40
N PRO A 305 22.43 -32.88 8.66
CA PRO A 305 21.56 -31.75 8.39
C PRO A 305 21.95 -30.47 9.14
N GLU A 306 22.70 -30.56 10.23
CA GLU A 306 23.24 -29.42 10.98
C GLU A 306 24.21 -28.57 10.15
N TYR A 307 24.84 -29.13 9.09
CA TYR A 307 25.75 -28.41 8.22
C TYR A 307 25.05 -27.83 6.99
N GLN A 308 23.86 -28.26 6.65
CA GLN A 308 23.13 -27.87 5.44
C GLN A 308 22.49 -26.49 5.62
N ASN A 309 23.30 -25.43 5.68
CA ASN A 309 22.82 -24.04 5.78
C ASN A 309 23.76 -23.07 5.08
N LEU A 310 23.25 -21.87 4.77
CA LEU A 310 24.02 -20.85 4.05
C LEU A 310 25.24 -20.32 4.81
N THR A 311 25.29 -20.42 6.12
CA THR A 311 26.49 -20.08 6.89
C THR A 311 27.63 -21.05 6.55
N ASN A 312 27.34 -22.35 6.43
CA ASN A 312 28.34 -23.33 5.97
C ASN A 312 28.74 -23.10 4.51
N VAL A 313 27.86 -22.62 3.65
CA VAL A 313 28.22 -22.18 2.29
C VAL A 313 29.20 -21.00 2.32
N PHE A 314 28.98 -20.01 3.18
CA PHE A 314 29.90 -18.89 3.36
C PHE A 314 31.28 -19.37 3.78
N TYR A 315 31.39 -20.21 4.82
CA TYR A 315 32.67 -20.72 5.29
C TYR A 315 33.32 -21.67 4.27
N PHE A 316 32.53 -22.46 3.55
CA PHE A 316 33.05 -23.29 2.47
C PHE A 316 33.75 -22.44 1.41
N ILE A 317 33.13 -21.38 0.91
CA ILE A 317 33.75 -20.48 -0.09
C ILE A 317 34.98 -19.81 0.52
N THR A 318 34.85 -19.25 1.72
CA THR A 318 35.95 -18.51 2.37
C THR A 318 37.20 -19.38 2.57
N GLU A 319 37.02 -20.61 3.03
CA GLU A 319 38.14 -21.50 3.42
C GLU A 319 38.66 -22.33 2.25
N MET A 320 37.78 -22.76 1.35
CA MET A 320 38.16 -23.61 0.20
C MET A 320 38.69 -22.81 -0.98
N CYS A 321 38.22 -21.56 -1.15
CA CYS A 321 38.64 -20.69 -2.25
C CYS A 321 39.82 -19.74 -1.89
N SER A 322 40.29 -19.80 -0.66
CA SER A 322 41.47 -19.05 -0.23
C SER A 322 42.78 -19.80 -0.55
N ASP A 323 43.79 -19.06 -0.96
CA ASP A 323 45.15 -19.64 -1.15
C ASP A 323 45.68 -20.21 0.17
N TYR A 324 46.06 -21.46 0.17
CA TYR A 324 46.69 -22.14 1.28
C TYR A 324 48.02 -22.71 0.83
N ARG A 325 49.14 -22.07 1.18
CA ARG A 325 50.53 -22.44 0.83
C ARG A 325 50.76 -22.63 -0.68
N GLY A 326 50.17 -21.74 -1.50
CA GLY A 326 50.30 -21.76 -2.94
C GLY A 326 49.34 -22.69 -3.68
N ALA A 327 48.32 -23.21 -2.99
CA ALA A 327 47.31 -24.09 -3.58
C ALA A 327 45.91 -23.74 -3.10
N LEU A 328 44.89 -24.03 -3.90
CA LEU A 328 43.49 -23.87 -3.54
C LEU A 328 42.93 -25.20 -3.02
N PRO A 329 42.46 -25.30 -1.76
CA PRO A 329 41.76 -26.47 -1.25
C PRO A 329 40.62 -26.92 -2.15
N LEU A 330 39.86 -25.98 -2.70
CA LEU A 330 38.73 -26.23 -3.62
C LEU A 330 39.12 -27.11 -4.81
N GLN A 331 40.32 -26.89 -5.39
CA GLN A 331 40.77 -27.64 -6.57
C GLN A 331 40.93 -29.12 -6.23
N PHE A 332 41.53 -29.45 -5.08
CA PHE A 332 41.71 -30.85 -4.63
C PHE A 332 40.41 -31.50 -4.32
N TYR A 333 39.47 -30.77 -3.68
CA TYR A 333 38.14 -31.25 -3.40
C TYR A 333 37.40 -31.62 -4.72
N ILE A 334 37.31 -30.67 -5.67
CA ILE A 334 36.62 -30.88 -6.94
C ILE A 334 37.26 -32.02 -7.77
N ASP A 335 38.59 -32.15 -7.78
CA ASP A 335 39.30 -33.19 -8.51
C ASP A 335 39.07 -34.61 -7.89
N SER A 336 38.71 -34.65 -6.59
CA SER A 336 38.37 -35.90 -5.90
C SER A 336 36.92 -36.36 -6.13
N LEU A 337 36.05 -35.48 -6.60
CA LEU A 337 34.63 -35.81 -6.81
C LEU A 337 34.41 -36.64 -8.09
N PRO A 338 33.40 -37.52 -8.10
CA PRO A 338 32.91 -38.17 -9.32
C PRO A 338 32.51 -37.13 -10.39
N GLU A 339 32.52 -37.53 -11.68
CA GLU A 339 32.18 -36.63 -12.77
C GLU A 339 30.71 -36.18 -12.71
N GLU A 340 29.82 -37.03 -12.21
CA GLU A 340 28.38 -36.80 -12.09
C GLU A 340 28.04 -35.93 -10.84
N HIS A 341 29.01 -35.60 -10.00
CA HIS A 341 28.74 -34.83 -8.79
C HIS A 341 28.21 -33.44 -9.11
N PRO A 342 27.03 -33.03 -8.58
CA PRO A 342 26.36 -31.81 -9.01
C PRO A 342 27.19 -30.54 -8.75
N ALA A 343 27.95 -30.47 -7.67
CA ALA A 343 28.85 -29.35 -7.40
C ALA A 343 29.96 -29.21 -8.46
N LYS A 344 30.50 -30.39 -8.96
CA LYS A 344 31.52 -30.41 -9.99
C LYS A 344 30.98 -29.88 -11.32
N ILE A 345 29.76 -30.30 -11.69
CA ILE A 345 29.07 -29.88 -12.91
C ILE A 345 28.82 -28.35 -12.88
N LEU A 346 28.27 -27.82 -11.76
CA LEU A 346 27.95 -26.40 -11.63
C LEU A 346 29.20 -25.51 -11.63
N LEU A 347 30.33 -25.97 -11.07
CA LEU A 347 31.58 -25.23 -11.07
C LEU A 347 32.30 -25.24 -12.42
N ALA A 348 31.97 -26.14 -13.32
CA ALA A 348 32.64 -26.30 -14.62
C ALA A 348 32.67 -24.99 -15.43
N ALA A 349 31.60 -24.18 -15.37
CA ALA A 349 31.51 -22.89 -16.04
C ALA A 349 32.58 -21.90 -15.57
N THR A 350 33.01 -21.95 -14.30
CA THR A 350 34.03 -21.04 -13.76
C THR A 350 35.48 -21.50 -14.05
N LYS A 351 35.70 -22.80 -14.35
CA LYS A 351 37.03 -23.36 -14.61
C LYS A 351 37.74 -22.73 -15.78
N VAL A 352 36.98 -22.25 -16.77
CA VAL A 352 37.55 -21.60 -17.99
C VAL A 352 38.11 -20.20 -17.71
N ALA A 353 37.64 -19.55 -16.66
CA ALA A 353 38.08 -18.20 -16.30
C ALA A 353 39.50 -18.22 -15.69
N ALA A 354 40.31 -17.17 -16.00
CA ALA A 354 41.62 -16.98 -15.38
C ALA A 354 41.49 -16.91 -13.84
N MET A 355 42.55 -17.32 -13.10
CA MET A 355 42.56 -17.35 -11.64
C MET A 355 42.21 -16.00 -11.02
N ARG A 356 42.70 -14.91 -11.57
CA ARG A 356 42.40 -13.54 -11.10
C ARG A 356 40.89 -13.22 -11.20
N THR A 357 40.24 -13.66 -12.28
CA THR A 357 38.83 -13.47 -12.50
C THR A 357 38.02 -14.35 -11.53
N ARG A 358 38.42 -15.62 -11.34
CA ARG A 358 37.79 -16.52 -10.37
C ARG A 358 37.83 -15.98 -8.93
N SER A 359 38.98 -15.42 -8.52
CA SER A 359 39.12 -14.81 -7.21
C SER A 359 38.10 -13.68 -6.97
N SER A 360 37.77 -12.91 -8.01
CA SER A 360 36.73 -11.88 -7.90
C SER A 360 35.33 -12.47 -7.72
N PHE A 361 35.02 -13.59 -8.41
CA PHE A 361 33.75 -14.31 -8.21
C PHE A 361 33.61 -14.81 -6.77
N TYR A 362 34.68 -15.34 -6.19
CA TYR A 362 34.70 -15.81 -4.79
C TYR A 362 34.46 -14.67 -3.82
N VAL A 363 35.11 -13.52 -4.01
CA VAL A 363 34.90 -12.34 -3.16
C VAL A 363 33.47 -11.83 -3.27
N SER A 364 32.89 -11.74 -4.48
CA SER A 364 31.49 -11.37 -4.64
C SER A 364 30.56 -12.31 -3.90
N ALA A 365 30.72 -13.64 -4.06
CA ALA A 365 29.91 -14.65 -3.40
C ALA A 365 29.98 -14.56 -1.87
N ILE A 366 31.17 -14.31 -1.30
CA ILE A 366 31.36 -14.07 0.14
C ILE A 366 30.59 -12.83 0.59
N MET A 367 30.67 -11.73 -0.18
CA MET A 367 29.99 -10.48 0.16
C MET A 367 28.46 -10.61 0.11
N THR A 368 27.93 -11.41 -0.81
CA THR A 368 26.48 -11.71 -0.88
C THR A 368 25.99 -12.47 0.35
N LEU A 369 26.80 -13.38 0.89
CA LEU A 369 26.44 -14.19 2.05
C LEU A 369 26.81 -13.55 3.41
N LYS A 370 27.41 -12.38 3.46
CA LYS A 370 27.99 -11.76 4.67
C LYS A 370 27.01 -11.66 5.86
N LEU A 371 25.72 -11.43 5.61
CA LEU A 371 24.71 -11.31 6.66
C LEU A 371 24.52 -12.62 7.45
N LEU A 372 24.78 -13.75 6.83
CA LEU A 372 24.61 -15.08 7.46
C LEU A 372 25.74 -15.44 8.42
N THR A 373 26.77 -14.60 8.53
CA THR A 373 27.82 -14.72 9.54
C THR A 373 27.46 -14.04 10.87
N ILE A 374 26.37 -13.26 10.90
CA ILE A 374 25.86 -12.67 12.13
C ILE A 374 25.27 -13.79 12.98
N PRO A 375 25.74 -14.01 14.22
CA PRO A 375 25.31 -15.17 15.04
C PRO A 375 23.80 -15.28 15.20
N ALA A 376 23.10 -14.17 15.37
CA ALA A 376 21.65 -14.14 15.48
C ALA A 376 20.96 -14.61 14.18
N ILE A 377 21.46 -14.18 13.02
CA ILE A 377 20.94 -14.59 11.70
C ILE A 377 21.28 -16.06 11.41
N ASN A 378 22.49 -16.51 11.74
CA ASN A 378 22.82 -17.92 11.67
C ASN A 378 21.84 -18.77 12.49
N GLN A 379 21.55 -18.36 13.73
CA GLN A 379 20.66 -19.11 14.61
C GLN A 379 19.22 -19.18 14.10
N MET A 380 18.71 -18.13 13.42
CA MET A 380 17.37 -18.14 12.83
C MET A 380 17.31 -18.85 11.47
N SER A 381 18.46 -19.11 10.80
CA SER A 381 18.51 -19.68 9.44
C SER A 381 19.27 -21.01 9.34
N ASN A 382 19.76 -21.57 10.43
CA ASN A 382 20.55 -22.81 10.40
C ASN A 382 19.69 -24.08 10.25
N LYS A 383 18.40 -24.02 10.57
CA LYS A 383 17.41 -25.09 10.37
C LYS A 383 16.01 -24.50 10.22
N SER A 384 15.03 -25.30 9.87
CA SER A 384 13.61 -24.91 9.86
C SER A 384 12.87 -25.51 11.06
N ASP A 385 11.98 -24.72 11.68
CA ASP A 385 11.09 -25.17 12.76
C ASP A 385 9.72 -25.62 12.21
N PHE A 386 9.41 -25.33 10.95
CA PHE A 386 8.13 -25.58 10.30
C PHE A 386 8.33 -26.02 8.85
N ASP A 387 7.37 -26.78 8.33
CA ASP A 387 7.29 -27.20 6.92
C ASP A 387 5.93 -26.75 6.35
N ILE A 388 5.96 -25.68 5.56
CA ILE A 388 4.74 -25.10 4.96
C ILE A 388 4.08 -26.09 3.99
N GLY A 389 4.87 -26.84 3.20
CA GLY A 389 4.31 -27.83 2.28
C GLY A 389 3.49 -28.88 2.99
N LYS A 390 4.02 -29.43 4.08
CA LYS A 390 3.30 -30.38 4.94
C LYS A 390 2.08 -29.76 5.60
N MET A 391 2.16 -28.52 6.07
CA MET A 391 1.04 -27.82 6.70
C MET A 391 -0.10 -27.56 5.70
N ILE A 392 0.22 -27.26 4.43
CA ILE A 392 -0.78 -27.14 3.36
C ILE A 392 -1.44 -28.51 3.12
N ASP A 393 -0.65 -29.60 3.04
CA ASP A 393 -1.17 -30.96 2.85
C ASP A 393 -2.08 -31.40 4.02
N GLU A 394 -1.81 -30.95 5.23
CA GLU A 394 -2.63 -31.19 6.43
C GLU A 394 -3.88 -30.28 6.49
N GLY A 395 -4.05 -29.35 5.56
CA GLY A 395 -5.18 -28.41 5.53
C GLY A 395 -5.17 -27.41 6.69
N LYS A 396 -4.00 -27.09 7.24
CA LYS A 396 -3.87 -26.12 8.34
C LYS A 396 -4.14 -24.70 7.86
N LYS A 397 -4.73 -23.88 8.72
CA LYS A 397 -4.81 -22.45 8.55
C LYS A 397 -3.50 -21.84 9.03
N ILE A 398 -2.85 -21.04 8.20
CA ILE A 398 -1.49 -20.56 8.44
C ILE A 398 -1.48 -19.03 8.36
N ILE A 399 -0.87 -18.40 9.35
CA ILE A 399 -0.47 -17.01 9.27
C ILE A 399 1.03 -16.88 9.53
N ILE A 400 1.73 -16.24 8.61
CA ILE A 400 3.16 -15.98 8.71
C ILE A 400 3.37 -14.47 8.85
N TYR A 401 4.00 -14.05 9.92
CA TYR A 401 4.45 -12.68 10.13
C TYR A 401 5.92 -12.56 9.76
N LEU A 402 6.24 -11.66 8.84
CA LEU A 402 7.60 -11.29 8.49
C LEU A 402 7.93 -9.94 9.13
N CYS A 403 8.54 -9.97 10.32
CA CYS A 403 8.86 -8.78 11.08
C CYS A 403 10.20 -8.18 10.66
N LEU A 404 10.21 -6.90 10.26
CA LEU A 404 11.37 -6.19 9.74
C LEU A 404 11.59 -4.86 10.44
N PRO A 405 12.84 -4.45 10.70
CA PRO A 405 13.13 -3.14 11.27
C PRO A 405 12.84 -2.03 10.25
N ALA A 406 11.92 -1.12 10.59
CA ALA A 406 11.48 -0.06 9.69
C ALA A 406 12.60 0.92 9.24
N ARG A 407 13.65 1.08 10.06
CA ARG A 407 14.74 2.05 9.81
C ARG A 407 15.98 1.43 9.16
N ASP A 408 16.18 0.14 9.36
CA ASP A 408 17.38 -0.57 8.89
C ASP A 408 17.02 -1.55 7.78
N LYS A 409 17.50 -1.26 6.58
CA LYS A 409 17.25 -2.08 5.39
C LYS A 409 18.23 -3.26 5.24
N THR A 410 19.11 -3.49 6.21
CA THR A 410 20.16 -4.52 6.14
C THR A 410 19.58 -5.92 5.86
N TYR A 411 18.43 -6.24 6.43
CA TYR A 411 17.83 -7.58 6.30
C TYR A 411 16.81 -7.73 5.16
N PHE A 412 16.49 -6.66 4.44
CA PHE A 412 15.52 -6.71 3.35
C PHE A 412 15.87 -7.71 2.22
N PRO A 413 17.16 -7.94 1.87
CA PRO A 413 17.50 -9.01 0.91
C PRO A 413 17.07 -10.40 1.37
N LEU A 414 17.23 -10.71 2.67
CA LEU A 414 16.80 -11.99 3.24
C LEU A 414 15.26 -12.07 3.34
N ALA A 415 14.60 -10.95 3.64
CA ALA A 415 13.14 -10.86 3.64
C ALA A 415 12.54 -11.08 2.24
N SER A 416 13.13 -10.49 1.22
CA SER A 416 12.74 -10.72 -0.19
C SER A 416 12.91 -12.19 -0.59
N LEU A 417 13.96 -12.84 -0.07
CA LEU A 417 14.19 -14.27 -0.27
C LEU A 417 13.11 -15.13 0.40
N VAL A 418 12.70 -14.79 1.65
CA VAL A 418 11.58 -15.48 2.33
C VAL A 418 10.31 -15.39 1.51
N LEU A 419 9.92 -14.19 1.07
CA LEU A 419 8.70 -13.96 0.29
C LEU A 419 8.75 -14.75 -1.02
N ARG A 420 9.88 -14.68 -1.74
CA ARG A 420 10.06 -15.44 -2.98
C ARG A 420 9.93 -16.93 -2.75
N GLN A 421 10.67 -17.51 -1.80
CA GLN A 421 10.65 -18.96 -1.54
C GLN A 421 9.28 -19.46 -1.14
N LEU A 422 8.52 -18.65 -0.37
CA LEU A 422 7.15 -19.01 0.00
C LEU A 422 6.24 -19.04 -1.23
N SER A 423 6.30 -18.00 -2.07
CA SER A 423 5.49 -17.95 -3.28
C SER A 423 5.84 -19.06 -4.28
N ASP A 424 7.14 -19.36 -4.47
CA ASP A 424 7.59 -20.47 -5.33
C ASP A 424 7.11 -21.84 -4.79
N LEU A 425 7.12 -22.04 -3.46
CA LEU A 425 6.64 -23.26 -2.82
C LEU A 425 5.12 -23.44 -3.02
N ILE A 426 4.34 -22.36 -2.87
CA ILE A 426 2.88 -22.43 -3.07
C ILE A 426 2.57 -22.68 -4.55
N ASP A 427 3.28 -22.00 -5.47
CA ASP A 427 3.18 -22.22 -6.91
C ASP A 427 3.44 -23.68 -7.27
N TYR A 428 4.54 -24.24 -6.76
CA TYR A 428 4.91 -25.65 -6.99
C TYR A 428 3.85 -26.60 -6.43
N ALA A 429 3.37 -26.34 -5.20
CA ALA A 429 2.31 -27.16 -4.62
C ALA A 429 1.02 -27.11 -5.44
N ALA A 430 0.63 -25.92 -5.94
CA ALA A 430 -0.54 -25.76 -6.80
C ALA A 430 -0.44 -26.61 -8.07
N ASP A 431 0.70 -26.55 -8.76
CA ASP A 431 0.90 -27.23 -10.04
C ASP A 431 1.04 -28.75 -9.85
N GLU A 432 1.87 -29.22 -8.93
CA GLU A 432 2.23 -30.63 -8.81
C GLU A 432 1.24 -31.46 -7.99
N LYS A 433 0.59 -30.84 -6.98
CA LYS A 433 -0.26 -31.59 -6.04
C LYS A 433 -1.75 -31.33 -6.20
N TYR A 434 -2.12 -30.09 -6.59
CA TYR A 434 -3.52 -29.64 -6.52
C TYR A 434 -4.14 -29.28 -7.87
N GLY A 435 -3.53 -29.71 -8.98
CA GLY A 435 -4.11 -29.53 -10.31
C GLY A 435 -4.20 -28.07 -10.77
N GLY A 436 -3.26 -27.25 -10.35
CA GLY A 436 -3.11 -25.85 -10.76
C GLY A 436 -3.60 -24.81 -9.74
N ARG A 437 -4.20 -25.23 -8.61
CA ARG A 437 -4.69 -24.28 -7.59
C ARG A 437 -4.65 -24.88 -6.19
N VAL A 438 -4.10 -24.13 -5.23
CA VAL A 438 -4.11 -24.56 -3.82
C VAL A 438 -5.53 -24.59 -3.22
N PRO A 439 -5.82 -25.53 -2.28
CA PRO A 439 -7.16 -25.70 -1.73
C PRO A 439 -7.63 -24.50 -0.88
N VAL A 440 -6.72 -23.83 -0.20
CA VAL A 440 -6.98 -22.61 0.59
C VAL A 440 -6.11 -21.48 0.03
N ARG A 441 -6.72 -20.35 -0.26
CA ARG A 441 -6.03 -19.18 -0.82
C ARG A 441 -4.92 -18.66 0.10
N TRP A 442 -3.87 -18.13 -0.52
CA TRP A 442 -2.79 -17.41 0.14
C TRP A 442 -2.87 -15.93 -0.18
N ASN A 443 -2.87 -15.13 0.87
CA ASN A 443 -2.97 -13.67 0.79
C ASN A 443 -1.67 -13.06 1.30
N PHE A 444 -0.94 -12.43 0.40
CA PHE A 444 0.27 -11.69 0.73
C PHE A 444 -0.13 -10.25 1.01
N VAL A 445 -0.03 -9.84 2.26
CA VAL A 445 -0.25 -8.47 2.71
C VAL A 445 1.12 -7.80 2.78
N ASP A 446 1.52 -7.23 1.64
CA ASP A 446 2.88 -6.73 1.40
C ASP A 446 2.99 -5.26 1.83
N ASP A 447 2.95 -4.97 3.15
CA ASP A 447 3.08 -3.60 3.66
C ASP A 447 4.48 -3.05 3.34
N GLU A 448 4.49 -1.87 2.69
CA GLU A 448 5.71 -1.18 2.21
C GLU A 448 6.55 -1.98 1.19
N LEU A 449 5.90 -2.66 0.22
CA LEU A 449 6.57 -3.45 -0.84
C LEU A 449 7.73 -2.69 -1.53
N GLY A 450 7.60 -1.38 -1.71
CA GLY A 450 8.64 -0.54 -2.30
C GLY A 450 9.90 -0.35 -1.44
N ASN A 451 9.96 -0.89 -0.23
CA ASN A 451 11.17 -0.93 0.59
C ASN A 451 11.98 -2.22 0.42
N PHE A 452 11.38 -3.25 -0.16
CA PHE A 452 12.06 -4.52 -0.40
C PHE A 452 13.14 -4.38 -1.49
N THR A 453 14.12 -5.29 -1.45
CA THR A 453 14.95 -5.52 -2.64
C THR A 453 14.10 -6.23 -3.69
N LYS A 454 14.46 -6.10 -4.96
CA LYS A 454 13.72 -6.70 -6.07
C LYS A 454 13.45 -8.19 -5.81
N ILE A 455 12.17 -8.55 -5.77
CA ILE A 455 11.70 -9.93 -5.72
C ILE A 455 11.65 -10.42 -7.17
N THR A 456 12.53 -11.34 -7.53
CA THR A 456 12.80 -11.66 -8.95
C THR A 456 11.63 -12.32 -9.67
N ASN A 457 10.73 -13.01 -8.95
CA ASN A 457 9.53 -13.63 -9.53
C ASN A 457 8.24 -12.78 -9.41
N MET A 458 8.32 -11.53 -8.90
CA MET A 458 7.13 -10.70 -8.65
C MET A 458 6.28 -10.46 -9.91
N ARG A 459 6.95 -10.32 -11.08
CA ARG A 459 6.26 -10.20 -12.36
C ARG A 459 5.40 -11.45 -12.66
N GLN A 460 5.95 -12.64 -12.43
CA GLN A 460 5.25 -13.90 -12.65
C GLN A 460 4.10 -14.08 -11.65
N GLN A 461 4.35 -13.78 -10.39
CA GLN A 461 3.35 -13.87 -9.31
C GLN A 461 2.14 -12.97 -9.58
N THR A 462 2.36 -11.72 -10.00
CA THR A 462 1.26 -10.81 -10.34
C THR A 462 0.56 -11.17 -11.66
N SER A 463 1.21 -11.92 -12.58
CA SER A 463 0.58 -12.32 -13.83
C SER A 463 -0.22 -13.63 -13.74
N PHE A 464 0.19 -14.57 -12.91
CA PHE A 464 -0.37 -15.93 -12.88
C PHE A 464 -0.84 -16.38 -11.48
N GLY A 465 -0.45 -15.71 -10.42
CA GLY A 465 -0.68 -16.13 -9.04
C GLY A 465 -2.15 -16.28 -8.67
N THR A 466 -3.01 -15.39 -9.17
CA THR A 466 -4.46 -15.43 -8.88
C THR A 466 -5.10 -16.74 -9.36
N GLY A 467 -4.71 -17.25 -10.52
CA GLY A 467 -5.15 -18.55 -11.03
C GLY A 467 -4.78 -19.71 -10.09
N LYS A 468 -3.65 -19.61 -9.40
CA LYS A 468 -3.14 -20.61 -8.45
C LYS A 468 -3.67 -20.44 -7.02
N GLY A 469 -4.45 -19.41 -6.77
CA GLY A 469 -4.97 -19.07 -5.45
C GLY A 469 -4.04 -18.20 -4.61
N ILE A 470 -3.17 -17.43 -5.24
CA ILE A 470 -2.26 -16.48 -4.60
C ILE A 470 -2.72 -15.06 -4.91
N ARG A 471 -2.94 -14.24 -3.89
CA ARG A 471 -3.28 -12.82 -4.02
C ARG A 471 -2.22 -11.97 -3.35
N HIS A 472 -1.86 -10.85 -3.99
CA HIS A 472 -0.97 -9.84 -3.43
C HIS A 472 -1.75 -8.55 -3.17
N PHE A 473 -1.76 -8.09 -1.94
CA PHE A 473 -2.22 -6.78 -1.52
C PHE A 473 -0.99 -5.91 -1.26
N MET A 474 -0.58 -5.19 -2.31
CA MET A 474 0.68 -4.48 -2.40
C MET A 474 0.52 -3.03 -1.91
N PHE A 475 1.16 -2.69 -0.80
CA PHE A 475 1.12 -1.34 -0.26
C PHE A 475 2.39 -0.58 -0.65
N ILE A 476 2.20 0.60 -1.28
CA ILE A 476 3.28 1.49 -1.69
C ILE A 476 2.99 2.93 -1.28
N GLN A 477 4.00 3.80 -1.31
CA GLN A 477 3.80 5.23 -1.04
C GLN A 477 3.56 6.03 -2.32
N SER A 478 4.15 5.59 -3.43
CA SER A 478 4.01 6.18 -4.76
C SER A 478 4.42 5.18 -5.84
N TYR A 479 4.01 5.40 -7.08
CA TYR A 479 4.47 4.61 -8.23
C TYR A 479 5.99 4.70 -8.43
N ALA A 480 6.59 5.88 -8.22
CA ALA A 480 8.03 6.05 -8.34
C ALA A 480 8.82 5.10 -7.44
N GLN A 481 8.32 4.76 -6.25
CA GLN A 481 8.95 3.80 -5.36
C GLN A 481 8.99 2.38 -5.98
N LEU A 482 7.95 2.01 -6.70
CA LEU A 482 7.90 0.73 -7.42
C LEU A 482 8.84 0.74 -8.64
N ASP A 483 8.91 1.89 -9.34
CA ASP A 483 9.82 2.08 -10.48
C ASP A 483 11.29 1.98 -10.05
N ASP A 484 11.64 2.51 -8.88
CA ASP A 484 13.00 2.45 -8.32
C ASP A 484 13.44 1.00 -8.03
N VAL A 485 12.52 0.14 -7.58
CA VAL A 485 12.82 -1.26 -7.22
C VAL A 485 12.84 -2.17 -8.45
N TYR A 486 11.84 -2.06 -9.32
CA TYR A 486 11.61 -3.02 -10.41
C TYR A 486 12.01 -2.50 -11.80
N GLY A 487 12.27 -1.19 -11.94
CA GLY A 487 12.39 -0.49 -13.21
C GLY A 487 11.02 -0.23 -13.85
N GLU A 488 10.92 0.81 -14.67
CA GLU A 488 9.64 1.31 -15.22
C GLU A 488 8.80 0.22 -15.91
N LYS A 489 9.44 -0.65 -16.72
CA LYS A 489 8.73 -1.69 -17.48
C LYS A 489 8.08 -2.75 -16.60
N VAL A 490 8.82 -3.28 -15.62
CA VAL A 490 8.28 -4.32 -14.72
C VAL A 490 7.29 -3.71 -13.72
N SER A 491 7.58 -2.51 -13.23
CA SER A 491 6.65 -1.73 -12.40
C SER A 491 5.31 -1.53 -13.09
N GLN A 492 5.32 -1.17 -14.38
CA GLN A 492 4.08 -1.00 -15.16
C GLN A 492 3.31 -2.33 -15.25
N ILE A 493 3.99 -3.47 -15.50
CA ILE A 493 3.32 -4.78 -15.55
C ILE A 493 2.67 -5.13 -14.20
N ILE A 494 3.35 -4.86 -13.08
CA ILE A 494 2.78 -5.08 -11.74
C ILE A 494 1.55 -4.21 -11.54
N GLN A 495 1.59 -2.93 -11.97
CA GLN A 495 0.47 -2.00 -11.87
C GLN A 495 -0.72 -2.40 -12.75
N ASP A 496 -0.46 -2.96 -13.95
CA ASP A 496 -1.49 -3.39 -14.89
C ASP A 496 -2.17 -4.68 -14.45
N ASN A 497 -1.45 -5.54 -13.72
CA ASN A 497 -1.99 -6.76 -13.14
C ASN A 497 -2.66 -6.55 -11.76
N ALA A 498 -2.62 -5.34 -11.22
CA ALA A 498 -3.37 -4.96 -10.03
C ALA A 498 -4.74 -4.39 -10.43
N ASP A 499 -5.73 -5.27 -10.55
CA ASP A 499 -7.10 -4.92 -10.97
C ASP A 499 -7.77 -3.92 -10.02
N ILE A 500 -7.36 -3.94 -8.75
CA ILE A 500 -7.87 -3.05 -7.71
C ILE A 500 -6.79 -2.06 -7.33
N LYS A 501 -7.11 -0.78 -7.44
CA LYS A 501 -6.24 0.29 -6.97
C LYS A 501 -6.96 1.11 -5.91
N ILE A 502 -6.35 1.23 -4.73
CA ILE A 502 -6.87 2.07 -3.65
C ILE A 502 -5.92 3.24 -3.45
N TYR A 503 -6.46 4.45 -3.54
CA TYR A 503 -5.70 5.65 -3.27
C TYR A 503 -6.19 6.29 -1.97
N LEU A 504 -5.30 6.40 -0.98
CA LEU A 504 -5.54 7.05 0.29
C LEU A 504 -5.05 8.51 0.27
N ARG A 505 -3.78 8.70 -0.03
CA ARG A 505 -3.15 10.01 -0.21
C ARG A 505 -1.70 9.83 -0.64
N SER A 506 -1.23 10.62 -1.59
CA SER A 506 0.19 10.72 -1.93
C SER A 506 0.59 12.17 -2.19
N PRO A 507 1.75 12.64 -1.71
CA PRO A 507 2.29 13.95 -2.05
C PRO A 507 2.90 13.97 -3.46
N ASN A 508 3.24 12.80 -4.03
CA ASN A 508 3.95 12.67 -5.29
C ASN A 508 3.10 13.17 -6.49
N PRO A 509 3.58 14.19 -7.26
CA PRO A 509 2.81 14.77 -8.36
C PRO A 509 2.54 13.79 -9.50
N THR A 510 3.52 12.95 -9.85
CA THR A 510 3.39 11.96 -10.94
C THR A 510 2.34 10.92 -10.59
N THR A 511 2.32 10.43 -9.35
CA THR A 511 1.29 9.52 -8.87
C THR A 511 -0.10 10.15 -8.94
N LYS A 512 -0.26 11.38 -8.46
CA LYS A 512 -1.56 12.09 -8.54
C LYS A 512 -2.01 12.31 -9.97
N LYS A 513 -1.09 12.66 -10.88
CA LYS A 513 -1.41 12.84 -12.30
C LYS A 513 -1.91 11.52 -12.91
N LYS A 514 -1.21 10.41 -12.68
CA LYS A 514 -1.60 9.09 -13.21
C LYS A 514 -2.96 8.65 -12.67
N ILE A 515 -3.21 8.79 -11.37
CA ILE A 515 -4.52 8.50 -10.76
C ILE A 515 -5.63 9.36 -11.38
N SER A 516 -5.38 10.68 -11.60
CA SER A 516 -6.34 11.58 -12.24
C SER A 516 -6.66 11.17 -13.68
N GLU A 517 -5.65 10.67 -14.42
CA GLU A 517 -5.81 10.14 -15.79
C GLU A 517 -6.60 8.82 -15.78
N ASP A 518 -6.29 7.91 -14.87
CA ASP A 518 -6.98 6.60 -14.70
C ASP A 518 -8.47 6.78 -14.34
N LEU A 519 -8.83 7.84 -13.61
CA LEU A 519 -10.24 8.16 -13.29
C LEU A 519 -11.08 8.56 -14.49
N GLY A 520 -10.44 8.94 -15.59
CA GLY A 520 -11.14 9.39 -16.81
C GLY A 520 -11.82 10.74 -16.69
N ASN A 521 -12.40 11.19 -17.81
CA ASN A 521 -13.02 12.49 -17.94
C ASN A 521 -14.54 12.41 -17.99
N TYR A 522 -15.21 13.46 -17.51
CA TYR A 522 -16.63 13.69 -17.72
C TYR A 522 -16.89 15.07 -18.33
N THR A 523 -18.07 15.26 -18.90
CA THR A 523 -18.49 16.51 -19.52
C THR A 523 -19.10 17.45 -18.47
N THR A 524 -18.58 18.68 -18.38
CA THR A 524 -19.12 19.74 -17.53
C THR A 524 -19.20 21.05 -18.28
N ARG A 525 -19.69 22.12 -17.64
CA ARG A 525 -19.77 23.46 -18.23
C ARG A 525 -18.61 24.33 -17.79
N SER A 526 -17.97 24.98 -18.73
CA SER A 526 -17.08 26.12 -18.48
C SER A 526 -17.87 27.42 -18.74
N TYR A 527 -17.73 28.37 -17.85
CA TYR A 527 -18.34 29.68 -17.95
C TYR A 527 -17.27 30.72 -18.23
N SER A 528 -17.46 31.52 -19.26
CA SER A 528 -16.62 32.69 -19.54
C SER A 528 -17.47 33.95 -19.49
N LYS A 529 -16.97 34.97 -18.76
CA LYS A 529 -17.57 36.28 -18.69
C LYS A 529 -16.66 37.27 -19.42
N SER A 530 -17.18 37.90 -20.44
CA SER A 530 -16.51 38.96 -21.19
C SER A 530 -17.11 40.31 -20.76
N ASN A 531 -16.33 41.13 -20.05
CA ASN A 531 -16.71 42.50 -19.74
C ASN A 531 -16.05 43.41 -20.79
N ASN A 532 -16.80 43.90 -21.74
CA ASN A 532 -16.36 44.97 -22.64
C ASN A 532 -16.70 46.32 -22.00
N THR A 533 -15.72 46.94 -21.36
CA THR A 533 -15.80 48.36 -20.97
C THR A 533 -15.27 49.22 -22.13
N PRO A 534 -16.10 50.04 -22.80
CA PRO A 534 -15.59 50.96 -23.81
C PRO A 534 -14.73 52.04 -23.12
N SER A 535 -13.50 52.20 -23.60
CA SER A 535 -12.62 53.31 -23.24
C SER A 535 -13.06 54.55 -24.04
N GLY A 536 -13.91 55.41 -23.47
CA GLY A 536 -14.33 56.64 -24.14
C GLY A 536 -15.30 57.46 -23.29
N THR A 537 -15.29 58.78 -23.48
CA THR A 537 -15.95 59.84 -22.70
C THR A 537 -17.50 59.84 -22.79
N PHE A 538 -18.11 58.96 -23.54
CA PHE A 538 -19.56 58.78 -23.61
C PHE A 538 -19.93 57.33 -23.24
N ARG A 539 -20.37 57.15 -22.02
CA ARG A 539 -20.93 55.91 -21.49
C ARG A 539 -22.31 55.65 -22.04
N ASN A 540 -22.44 54.81 -23.09
CA ASN A 540 -23.67 54.08 -23.34
C ASN A 540 -23.34 52.69 -23.89
N GLY A 541 -23.71 51.65 -23.13
CA GLY A 541 -23.78 50.29 -23.58
C GLY A 541 -22.52 49.44 -23.40
N GLY A 542 -22.12 49.10 -22.17
CA GLY A 542 -21.31 47.92 -21.93
C GLY A 542 -22.19 46.68 -22.12
N SER A 543 -21.84 45.76 -23.02
CA SER A 543 -22.49 44.46 -23.11
C SER A 543 -21.69 43.45 -22.29
N ASP A 544 -22.29 42.93 -21.23
CA ASP A 544 -21.81 41.73 -20.55
C ASP A 544 -22.18 40.52 -21.38
N GLY A 545 -21.20 39.94 -22.07
CA GLY A 545 -21.36 38.67 -22.78
C GLY A 545 -21.08 37.51 -21.86
N GLU A 546 -22.07 36.67 -21.60
CA GLU A 546 -21.91 35.43 -20.86
C GLU A 546 -21.99 34.25 -21.82
N SER A 547 -20.95 33.43 -21.89
CA SER A 547 -20.98 32.20 -22.69
C SER A 547 -20.71 31.00 -21.82
N SER A 548 -21.42 29.90 -22.10
CA SER A 548 -21.18 28.61 -21.45
C SER A 548 -20.85 27.59 -22.51
N ASN A 549 -19.69 26.96 -22.39
CA ASN A 549 -19.23 25.92 -23.29
C ASN A 549 -19.11 24.57 -22.53
N LEU A 550 -19.37 23.49 -23.25
CA LEU A 550 -19.09 22.15 -22.72
C LEU A 550 -17.57 21.89 -22.75
N MET A 551 -17.04 21.31 -21.71
CA MET A 551 -15.63 20.92 -21.62
C MET A 551 -15.47 19.58 -20.93
N GLY A 552 -14.38 18.87 -21.25
CA GLY A 552 -13.94 17.69 -20.54
C GLY A 552 -13.20 18.06 -19.27
N ARG A 553 -13.47 17.33 -18.19
CA ARG A 553 -12.80 17.47 -16.90
C ARG A 553 -12.57 16.08 -16.31
N PRO A 554 -11.39 15.78 -15.75
CA PRO A 554 -11.21 14.53 -14.99
C PRO A 554 -12.15 14.51 -13.78
N LEU A 555 -12.53 13.31 -13.31
CA LEU A 555 -13.37 13.17 -12.10
C LEU A 555 -12.74 13.91 -10.91
N LEU A 556 -11.43 13.77 -10.73
CA LEU A 556 -10.64 14.58 -9.81
C LEU A 556 -9.36 15.07 -10.49
N TYR A 557 -9.07 16.36 -10.34
CA TYR A 557 -7.77 16.91 -10.70
C TYR A 557 -6.67 16.45 -9.71
N PRO A 558 -5.38 16.48 -10.09
CA PRO A 558 -4.27 16.13 -9.18
C PRO A 558 -4.21 16.94 -7.88
N ASP A 559 -4.65 18.19 -7.89
CA ASP A 559 -4.76 19.05 -6.70
C ASP A 559 -5.92 18.65 -5.78
N GLU A 560 -7.04 18.23 -6.36
CA GLU A 560 -8.21 17.71 -5.63
C GLU A 560 -7.88 16.36 -4.97
N LEU A 561 -7.17 15.45 -5.67
CA LEU A 561 -6.63 14.22 -5.10
C LEU A 561 -5.73 14.49 -3.88
N GLY A 562 -5.00 15.63 -3.89
CA GLY A 562 -4.21 16.06 -2.74
C GLY A 562 -5.03 16.42 -1.50
N LYS A 563 -6.33 16.71 -1.65
CA LYS A 563 -7.28 17.04 -0.57
C LYS A 563 -8.02 15.82 -0.02
N LEU A 564 -7.89 14.65 -0.66
CA LEU A 564 -8.50 13.43 -0.12
C LEU A 564 -7.87 13.11 1.23
N GLN A 565 -8.70 12.99 2.25
CA GLN A 565 -8.28 12.78 3.64
C GLN A 565 -9.08 11.66 4.27
N ARG A 566 -8.48 11.04 5.31
CA ARG A 566 -9.21 10.12 6.18
C ARG A 566 -10.49 10.77 6.70
N PRO A 567 -11.57 10.03 6.80
CA PRO A 567 -11.72 8.56 6.66
C PRO A 567 -12.05 8.08 5.24
N TYR A 568 -11.83 8.87 4.21
CA TYR A 568 -12.19 8.50 2.85
C TYR A 568 -11.01 7.91 2.06
N SER A 569 -11.31 6.88 1.26
CA SER A 569 -10.42 6.28 0.28
C SER A 569 -11.06 6.28 -1.10
N LEU A 570 -10.25 6.39 -2.15
CA LEU A 570 -10.68 6.24 -3.52
C LEU A 570 -10.37 4.82 -3.97
N VAL A 571 -11.39 4.09 -4.39
CA VAL A 571 -11.29 2.72 -4.91
C VAL A 571 -11.56 2.74 -6.41
N MET A 572 -10.65 2.18 -7.18
CA MET A 572 -10.73 1.99 -8.62
C MET A 572 -10.65 0.50 -8.92
N SER A 573 -11.58 0.00 -9.72
CA SER A 573 -11.70 -1.39 -10.16
C SER A 573 -12.15 -1.42 -11.61
N ASP A 574 -12.61 -2.56 -12.10
CA ASP A 574 -13.27 -2.74 -13.40
C ASP A 574 -14.64 -2.01 -13.52
N SER A 575 -15.14 -1.44 -12.43
CA SER A 575 -16.37 -0.66 -12.35
C SER A 575 -16.09 0.85 -12.27
N ASP A 576 -17.17 1.65 -12.20
CA ASP A 576 -17.06 3.08 -11.90
C ASP A 576 -16.29 3.28 -10.56
N PRO A 577 -15.38 4.28 -10.45
CA PRO A 577 -14.64 4.53 -9.23
C PRO A 577 -15.54 4.93 -8.05
N ALA A 578 -15.18 4.50 -6.85
CA ALA A 578 -15.95 4.71 -5.64
C ALA A 578 -15.15 5.49 -4.58
N ILE A 579 -15.84 6.33 -3.82
CA ILE A 579 -15.31 6.91 -2.58
C ILE A 579 -15.86 6.08 -1.42
N MET A 580 -14.98 5.38 -0.73
CA MET A 580 -15.34 4.50 0.39
C MET A 580 -15.06 5.17 1.72
N TYR A 581 -15.93 4.90 2.69
CA TYR A 581 -15.72 5.28 4.08
C TYR A 581 -14.90 4.19 4.78
N ALA A 582 -13.59 4.45 4.92
CA ALA A 582 -12.62 3.56 5.57
C ALA A 582 -12.02 4.27 6.80
N PRO A 583 -12.75 4.32 7.93
CA PRO A 583 -12.30 5.01 9.13
C PRO A 583 -11.14 4.28 9.82
N ASP A 584 -10.57 4.89 10.85
CA ASP A 584 -9.57 4.24 11.71
C ASP A 584 -10.18 3.01 12.41
N LEU A 585 -9.38 1.97 12.59
CA LEU A 585 -9.75 0.70 13.24
C LEU A 585 -10.53 0.89 14.55
N SER A 586 -10.26 1.96 15.31
CA SER A 586 -10.99 2.29 16.54
C SER A 586 -12.51 2.47 16.36
N GLN A 587 -12.97 2.63 15.13
CA GLN A 587 -14.39 2.76 14.81
C GLN A 587 -15.01 1.43 14.32
N TYR A 588 -14.25 0.34 14.28
CA TYR A 588 -14.72 -0.99 13.92
C TYR A 588 -14.93 -1.87 15.16
N ALA A 589 -15.88 -2.81 15.11
CA ALA A 589 -16.03 -3.86 16.11
C ALA A 589 -14.78 -4.73 16.25
N MET A 590 -14.01 -4.83 15.19
CA MET A 590 -12.71 -5.52 15.15
C MET A 590 -11.72 -4.96 16.17
N ASN A 591 -11.78 -3.66 16.49
CA ASN A 591 -10.89 -3.03 17.47
C ASN A 591 -11.06 -3.65 18.87
N GLU A 592 -12.31 -3.82 19.31
CA GLU A 592 -12.62 -4.48 20.59
C GLU A 592 -12.24 -5.96 20.55
N PHE A 593 -12.52 -6.64 19.45
CA PHE A 593 -12.16 -8.05 19.23
C PHE A 593 -10.65 -8.31 19.36
N LEU A 594 -9.81 -7.38 18.87
CA LEU A 594 -8.35 -7.42 18.98
C LEU A 594 -7.85 -6.98 20.38
N GLY A 595 -8.77 -6.61 21.29
CA GLY A 595 -8.42 -6.11 22.62
C GLY A 595 -7.72 -4.75 22.59
N MET A 596 -7.92 -3.97 21.52
CA MET A 596 -7.31 -2.64 21.36
C MET A 596 -8.15 -1.55 22.01
N GLY A 597 -7.52 -0.45 22.38
CA GLY A 597 -8.14 0.69 23.02
C GLY A 597 -7.50 2.02 22.57
N ASP A 598 -7.33 2.92 23.49
CA ASP A 598 -6.59 4.16 23.26
C ASP A 598 -5.08 3.89 23.08
N GLU A 599 -4.32 4.90 22.74
CA GLU A 599 -2.90 4.80 22.47
C GLU A 599 -2.10 4.26 23.69
N GLU A 600 -2.45 4.67 24.89
CA GLU A 600 -1.78 4.21 26.11
C GLU A 600 -2.07 2.72 26.38
N HIS A 601 -3.31 2.29 26.19
CA HIS A 601 -3.71 0.89 26.29
C HIS A 601 -2.97 0.04 25.26
N ASN A 602 -2.93 0.48 24.01
CA ASN A 602 -2.25 -0.23 22.92
C ASN A 602 -0.73 -0.35 23.17
N ASN A 603 -0.11 0.70 23.72
CA ASN A 603 1.30 0.65 24.11
C ASN A 603 1.54 -0.38 25.23
N ARG A 604 0.65 -0.46 26.23
CA ARG A 604 0.71 -1.48 27.29
C ARG A 604 0.51 -2.88 26.73
N LEU A 605 -0.42 -3.06 25.83
CA LEU A 605 -0.66 -4.34 25.13
C LEU A 605 0.60 -4.82 24.41
N ARG A 606 1.23 -3.94 23.63
CA ARG A 606 2.48 -4.25 22.94
C ARG A 606 3.64 -4.56 23.88
N GLN A 607 3.79 -3.82 24.97
CA GLN A 607 4.80 -4.12 25.98
C GLN A 607 4.59 -5.52 26.60
N LYS A 608 3.34 -5.86 26.93
CA LYS A 608 2.99 -7.19 27.43
C LYS A 608 3.34 -8.28 26.41
N LYS A 609 3.00 -8.07 25.12
CA LYS A 609 3.35 -9.00 24.05
C LYS A 609 4.86 -9.16 23.88
N ALA A 610 5.61 -8.07 23.91
CA ALA A 610 7.07 -8.12 23.86
C ALA A 610 7.67 -8.93 25.03
N GLU A 611 7.13 -8.80 26.25
CA GLU A 611 7.54 -9.62 27.39
C GLU A 611 7.17 -11.10 27.23
N GLU A 612 6.00 -11.40 26.64
CA GLU A 612 5.57 -12.78 26.33
C GLU A 612 6.50 -13.41 25.29
N HIS A 613 6.79 -12.71 24.20
CA HIS A 613 7.70 -13.19 23.15
C HIS A 613 9.12 -13.39 23.69
N LYS A 614 9.58 -12.50 24.58
CA LYS A 614 10.90 -12.62 25.21
C LYS A 614 11.06 -13.88 26.08
N LYS A 615 9.98 -14.41 26.65
CA LYS A 615 10.05 -15.68 27.41
C LYS A 615 10.47 -16.87 26.54
N ASN A 616 10.20 -16.81 25.25
CA ASN A 616 10.54 -17.84 24.27
C ASN A 616 11.87 -17.54 23.56
N GLU A 617 12.61 -16.52 24.01
CA GLU A 617 13.89 -16.14 23.43
C GLU A 617 14.93 -17.25 23.60
N ARG A 618 15.57 -17.61 22.49
CA ARG A 618 16.63 -18.62 22.52
C ARG A 618 17.89 -18.06 23.13
N PRO A 619 18.71 -18.94 23.73
CA PRO A 619 20.01 -18.53 24.27
C PRO A 619 20.87 -17.88 23.18
N HIS A 620 21.49 -16.75 23.47
CA HIS A 620 22.41 -16.06 22.58
C HIS A 620 23.69 -16.90 22.41
N ASN A 621 23.67 -17.81 21.46
CA ASN A 621 24.82 -18.67 21.16
C ASN A 621 25.59 -18.11 19.97
N SER A 622 26.86 -17.80 20.15
CA SER A 622 27.76 -17.39 19.07
C SER A 622 28.47 -18.56 18.38
N LYS A 623 28.36 -19.79 18.96
CA LYS A 623 28.99 -20.97 18.37
C LYS A 623 28.18 -21.46 17.18
N MET A 624 28.85 -21.50 16.04
CA MET A 624 28.30 -22.03 14.79
C MET A 624 28.74 -23.48 14.61
N GLU A 625 27.84 -24.33 14.12
CA GLU A 625 28.15 -25.71 13.75
C GLU A 625 28.66 -25.68 12.30
N LEU A 626 29.98 -25.92 12.14
CA LEU A 626 30.65 -25.82 10.88
C LEU A 626 31.08 -27.20 10.37
N TRP A 627 30.88 -27.46 9.07
CA TRP A 627 31.29 -28.69 8.39
C TRP A 627 32.78 -28.97 8.49
N GLY A 628 33.61 -27.91 8.34
CA GLY A 628 35.06 -28.03 8.58
C GLY A 628 35.82 -28.85 7.53
N ILE A 629 35.20 -29.20 6.38
CA ILE A 629 35.81 -29.99 5.28
C ILE A 629 37.15 -29.41 4.81
N TRP A 630 37.32 -28.09 4.85
CA TRP A 630 38.56 -27.39 4.48
C TRP A 630 39.76 -27.85 5.31
N ASN A 631 39.58 -28.29 6.55
CA ASN A 631 40.65 -28.79 7.37
C ASN A 631 41.20 -30.14 6.85
N VAL A 632 40.38 -30.94 6.20
CA VAL A 632 40.79 -32.19 5.54
C VAL A 632 41.71 -31.85 4.34
N TRP A 633 41.27 -30.91 3.51
CA TRP A 633 42.02 -30.55 2.31
C TRP A 633 43.27 -29.74 2.60
N LYS A 634 43.31 -28.88 3.60
CA LYS A 634 44.52 -28.20 4.06
C LYS A 634 45.56 -29.22 4.57
N ARG A 635 45.15 -30.24 5.34
CA ARG A 635 46.04 -31.35 5.76
C ARG A 635 46.56 -32.16 4.54
N HIS A 636 45.72 -32.38 3.53
CA HIS A 636 46.10 -33.05 2.29
C HIS A 636 47.21 -32.28 1.56
N ILE A 637 47.06 -30.96 1.41
CA ILE A 637 48.07 -30.06 0.84
C ILE A 637 49.37 -30.13 1.62
N ASP A 638 49.34 -30.06 2.97
CA ASP A 638 50.51 -30.17 3.82
C ASP A 638 51.24 -31.50 3.61
N ALA A 639 50.51 -32.61 3.52
CA ALA A 639 51.10 -33.91 3.28
C ALA A 639 51.75 -34.01 1.87
N GLN A 640 51.17 -33.41 0.86
CA GLN A 640 51.78 -33.36 -0.47
C GLN A 640 53.09 -32.52 -0.51
N ILE A 641 53.07 -31.35 0.16
CA ILE A 641 54.27 -30.49 0.27
C ILE A 641 55.40 -31.26 0.98
N LEU A 642 55.08 -31.91 2.10
CA LEU A 642 56.05 -32.70 2.84
C LEU A 642 56.64 -33.86 2.00
N LYS A 643 55.78 -34.54 1.20
CA LYS A 643 56.22 -35.59 0.28
C LYS A 643 57.17 -35.04 -0.78
N GLN A 644 56.85 -33.93 -1.40
CA GLN A 644 57.69 -33.25 -2.39
C GLN A 644 59.05 -32.81 -1.80
N GLN A 645 59.08 -32.31 -0.58
CA GLN A 645 60.31 -31.92 0.12
C GLN A 645 61.20 -33.11 0.39
N LYS A 646 60.60 -34.24 0.84
CA LYS A 646 61.33 -35.49 1.04
C LYS A 646 61.90 -36.07 -0.25
N GLU A 647 61.17 -36.02 -1.35
CA GLU A 647 61.63 -36.45 -2.67
C GLU A 647 62.77 -35.57 -3.20
N LYS A 648 62.67 -34.22 -3.01
CA LYS A 648 63.72 -33.30 -3.37
C LYS A 648 65.00 -33.53 -2.55
N ALA A 649 64.87 -33.74 -1.21
CA ALA A 649 65.97 -34.07 -0.35
C ALA A 649 66.63 -35.42 -0.70
N ALA A 650 65.83 -36.44 -1.02
CA ALA A 650 66.34 -37.74 -1.45
C ALA A 650 67.07 -37.65 -2.83
N LYS A 651 66.58 -36.84 -3.75
CA LYS A 651 67.25 -36.56 -5.05
C LYS A 651 68.54 -35.77 -4.86
N ALA A 652 68.61 -34.81 -3.91
CA ALA A 652 69.80 -34.04 -3.62
C ALA A 652 70.88 -34.91 -2.90
N ALA A 653 70.49 -35.83 -2.07
CA ALA A 653 71.40 -36.82 -1.40
C ALA A 653 71.94 -37.89 -2.35
N LYS A 654 71.34 -38.08 -3.53
CA LYS A 654 71.80 -38.99 -4.59
C LYS A 654 72.69 -38.34 -5.65
N LYS A 655 72.80 -37.00 -5.64
CA LYS A 655 73.81 -36.24 -6.37
C LYS A 655 75.04 -35.98 -5.50
#